data_c2397e6316e8a2ad6c4c5cfd2450049c
#
_entry.id   c2397e6316e8a2ad6c4c5cfd2450049c
#
_cell.length_a   1.000
_cell.length_b   1.000
_cell.length_c   1.000
_cell.angle_alpha   90.00
_cell.angle_beta   90.00
_cell.angle_gamma   90.00
#
_symmetry.space_group_name_H-M   'P 1'
#
loop_
_entity.id
_entity.type
_entity.pdbx_description
1 polymer ?
#
loop_
_entity_poly.entity_id
_entity_poly.type
_entity_poly.pdbx_seq_one_letter_code
_entity_poly.pdbx_strand_id
1 'polypeptide(L)'
;MINRHFSTPVLVAFAMLFCTLSLAQKKNADYKIHLFKTNETFTIDGIGDEATWQKAETAKDFFMVLPMDDRKATQPSEVKMAYDDKQLYLLATFFKTPGNTYVVESLRRDFSFGGNDNFLLFMDPFNNQTTGFSFGANAYGAQWDGTMSNGGSIDLNWDSKWVSEVQSYEDKWVVEMAIPFKSIRYEKDVTEWGVNFSRLDLSTNEKSSWTPIPRQFPTASLAYTGTMVWDNPPPKQGLNYSLIPYVLGTVGNSSIDDIDYDNEFKVGGDLKLGLTSSLNLDLTINPDFSQVEADRQVANLTRFELFFPERRQFFLENADLFASFGYDEIRPFFSRRIGLGVPIIAGARVSGNLNRNLRLGLMDMQTEKMDETGLPSQNFAVLSLQQKVFSRSNIGLMFVNKESLDYEAMADSLKTEYTKFNRNLGLEYNLASADNKYNGKVFMLKSFGPDSSYNGLAQGAHLEYSSRNWNWRVQQEYISQNFTSEVGFVPRNNYIKLEGSVGYLFLPASDKVVSHGPQYTGFYYFNPSMKSTDYVSILGYAVNFLDRSSLGVDVFNEYVQLLAPFDPTNTGKEELAAGTQHHWNGVYISYNSRPKSLFTYNMTTRLGRYFSGGYRTNINAELGYRFQPYVSLGARLSYNNLDLPEPWYTTDFWLVGTETDITFTNKLFWNTLFQYNEQNKNFGINSRLQWRYAPASDLFLVFNNNEQLSPLEGNLWSLTLKFTYWFNR
;
A
#
# COMPACT_ATOMS: atom_id res chain seq x y z
N MET A 1 30.19 20.24 25.84
CA MET A 1 29.16 20.99 26.58
C MET A 1 28.38 21.98 25.68
N ILE A 2 27.96 21.58 24.46
CA ILE A 2 27.25 22.47 23.50
C ILE A 2 25.89 21.87 23.03
N ASN A 3 25.36 20.86 23.70
CA ASN A 3 24.19 20.10 23.21
C ASN A 3 22.88 20.33 23.99
N ARG A 4 22.68 21.45 24.70
CA ARG A 4 21.45 21.64 25.51
C ARG A 4 20.52 22.80 25.10
N HIS A 5 20.86 23.65 24.12
CA HIS A 5 20.08 24.87 23.87
C HIS A 5 19.34 24.97 22.51
N PHE A 6 19.53 24.04 21.59
CA PHE A 6 18.84 24.13 20.29
C PHE A 6 17.55 23.31 20.18
N SER A 7 17.34 22.32 21.04
CA SER A 7 16.17 21.43 20.94
C SER A 7 14.87 21.98 21.57
N THR A 8 14.99 22.81 22.59
CA THR A 8 13.81 23.27 23.36
C THR A 8 12.99 24.35 22.64
N PRO A 9 13.54 25.39 22.01
CA PRO A 9 12.73 26.42 21.36
C PRO A 9 12.07 25.95 20.06
N VAL A 10 12.68 25.01 19.32
CA VAL A 10 12.07 24.42 18.11
C VAL A 10 10.90 23.51 18.48
N LEU A 11 11.01 22.71 19.53
CA LEU A 11 9.92 21.88 20.06
C LEU A 11 8.77 22.73 20.61
N VAL A 12 9.05 23.83 21.29
CA VAL A 12 8.03 24.75 21.84
C VAL A 12 7.36 25.54 20.73
N ALA A 13 8.08 26.02 19.71
CA ALA A 13 7.50 26.68 18.54
C ALA A 13 6.63 25.72 17.72
N PHE A 14 7.07 24.46 17.53
CA PHE A 14 6.26 23.41 16.95
C PHE A 14 5.00 23.14 17.78
N ALA A 15 5.10 22.99 19.10
CA ALA A 15 3.95 22.74 19.98
C ALA A 15 2.94 23.89 19.97
N MET A 16 3.37 25.16 19.89
CA MET A 16 2.46 26.30 19.80
C MET A 16 1.74 26.41 18.45
N LEU A 17 2.39 26.04 17.33
CA LEU A 17 1.75 25.98 16.03
C LEU A 17 0.63 24.91 15.98
N PHE A 18 0.76 23.84 16.75
CA PHE A 18 -0.21 22.76 16.84
C PHE A 18 -1.51 23.11 17.55
N CYS A 19 -1.49 24.01 18.53
CA CYS A 19 -2.68 24.36 19.31
C CYS A 19 -3.72 25.20 18.55
N THR A 20 -3.34 25.91 17.50
CA THR A 20 -4.25 26.82 16.77
C THR A 20 -4.99 26.20 15.60
N LEU A 21 -4.57 24.99 15.13
CA LEU A 21 -5.14 24.33 13.96
C LEU A 21 -6.30 23.35 14.27
N SER A 22 -6.76 23.25 15.52
CA SER A 22 -7.50 22.07 16.00
C SER A 22 -9.03 22.19 16.10
N LEU A 23 -9.64 23.32 15.78
CA LEU A 23 -11.08 23.56 16.02
C LEU A 23 -11.89 23.83 14.73
N ALA A 24 -11.68 23.06 13.65
CA ALA A 24 -12.48 23.22 12.45
C ALA A 24 -13.60 22.19 12.39
N GLN A 25 -14.81 22.66 12.05
CA GLN A 25 -16.01 21.86 11.80
C GLN A 25 -15.86 20.98 10.56
N LYS A 26 -16.55 19.83 10.51
CA LYS A 26 -16.64 18.94 9.33
C LYS A 26 -17.08 19.74 8.09
N LYS A 27 -16.33 19.66 6.99
CA LYS A 27 -16.48 20.55 5.82
C LYS A 27 -17.81 20.41 5.08
N ASN A 28 -18.33 19.18 4.92
CA ASN A 28 -19.52 18.90 4.13
C ASN A 28 -20.69 18.39 4.99
N ALA A 29 -20.85 18.96 6.21
CA ALA A 29 -21.88 18.52 7.16
C ALA A 29 -23.32 18.76 6.65
N ASP A 30 -23.50 19.69 5.70
CA ASP A 30 -24.80 20.02 5.11
C ASP A 30 -25.25 19.00 4.05
N TYR A 31 -24.33 18.18 3.52
CA TYR A 31 -24.64 17.09 2.59
C TYR A 31 -25.10 15.89 3.41
N LYS A 32 -26.42 15.66 3.42
CA LYS A 32 -27.04 14.55 4.18
C LYS A 32 -27.82 13.65 3.24
N ILE A 33 -27.85 12.36 3.55
CA ILE A 33 -28.72 11.36 2.95
C ILE A 33 -29.35 10.54 4.08
N HIS A 34 -30.69 10.47 4.10
CA HIS A 34 -31.43 9.77 5.13
C HIS A 34 -31.75 8.35 4.66
N LEU A 35 -31.40 7.38 5.51
CA LEU A 35 -31.72 5.98 5.30
C LEU A 35 -32.92 5.59 6.13
N PHE A 36 -33.81 4.85 5.52
CA PHE A 36 -34.92 4.25 6.24
C PHE A 36 -34.86 2.73 6.22
N LYS A 37 -35.41 2.12 7.25
CA LYS A 37 -35.50 0.68 7.37
C LYS A 37 -36.57 0.13 6.45
N THR A 38 -36.25 -0.90 5.69
CA THR A 38 -37.21 -1.61 4.84
C THR A 38 -37.41 -3.05 5.30
N ASN A 39 -38.57 -3.60 4.98
CA ASN A 39 -38.89 -5.03 5.16
C ASN A 39 -39.02 -5.75 3.80
N GLU A 40 -38.74 -5.06 2.71
CA GLU A 40 -38.76 -5.65 1.37
C GLU A 40 -37.58 -6.61 1.19
N THR A 41 -37.81 -7.68 0.46
CA THR A 41 -36.73 -8.61 0.08
C THR A 41 -36.15 -8.14 -1.22
N PHE A 42 -34.83 -7.92 -1.25
CA PHE A 42 -34.11 -7.50 -2.44
C PHE A 42 -33.59 -8.70 -3.23
N THR A 43 -33.69 -8.58 -4.55
CA THR A 43 -32.97 -9.44 -5.49
C THR A 43 -31.86 -8.61 -6.11
N ILE A 44 -30.63 -8.87 -5.73
CA ILE A 44 -29.48 -8.10 -6.23
C ILE A 44 -29.19 -8.58 -7.66
N ASP A 45 -29.78 -7.91 -8.64
CA ASP A 45 -29.66 -8.25 -10.08
C ASP A 45 -29.22 -7.05 -10.94
N GLY A 46 -29.04 -5.87 -10.33
CA GLY A 46 -28.62 -4.63 -10.97
C GLY A 46 -29.74 -3.90 -11.73
N ILE A 47 -31.00 -4.29 -11.56
CA ILE A 47 -32.15 -3.65 -12.23
C ILE A 47 -32.71 -2.52 -11.36
N GLY A 48 -32.84 -2.71 -10.05
CA GLY A 48 -33.32 -1.73 -9.09
C GLY A 48 -34.82 -1.45 -9.24
N ASP A 49 -35.64 -2.49 -9.39
CA ASP A 49 -37.08 -2.37 -9.57
C ASP A 49 -37.88 -2.49 -8.25
N GLU A 50 -37.21 -2.73 -7.12
CA GLU A 50 -37.85 -2.79 -5.79
C GLU A 50 -38.55 -1.47 -5.44
N ALA A 51 -39.75 -1.59 -4.85
CA ALA A 51 -40.55 -0.43 -4.46
C ALA A 51 -39.85 0.48 -3.42
N THR A 52 -38.92 -0.07 -2.64
CA THR A 52 -38.05 0.67 -1.71
C THR A 52 -37.29 1.79 -2.41
N TRP A 53 -36.79 1.57 -3.63
CA TRP A 53 -36.04 2.57 -4.38
C TRP A 53 -36.82 3.79 -4.80
N GLN A 54 -38.15 3.68 -4.89
CA GLN A 54 -39.04 4.82 -5.18
C GLN A 54 -39.18 5.77 -3.98
N LYS A 55 -39.00 5.26 -2.77
CA LYS A 55 -39.10 6.02 -1.50
C LYS A 55 -37.76 6.54 -1.02
N ALA A 56 -36.66 5.91 -1.44
CA ALA A 56 -35.32 6.24 -0.99
C ALA A 56 -34.88 7.63 -1.47
N GLU A 57 -34.26 8.38 -0.57
CA GLU A 57 -33.64 9.65 -0.89
C GLU A 57 -32.52 9.45 -1.91
N THR A 58 -32.37 10.40 -2.84
CA THR A 58 -31.39 10.31 -3.92
C THR A 58 -30.25 11.30 -3.71
N ALA A 59 -29.05 10.81 -3.54
CA ALA A 59 -27.82 11.58 -3.64
C ALA A 59 -27.50 11.82 -5.12
N LYS A 60 -27.55 13.07 -5.56
CA LYS A 60 -27.36 13.50 -6.95
C LYS A 60 -26.55 14.78 -7.03
N ASP A 61 -26.39 15.32 -8.24
CA ASP A 61 -25.67 16.58 -8.46
C ASP A 61 -24.19 16.52 -8.05
N PHE A 62 -23.50 15.47 -8.48
CA PHE A 62 -22.10 15.27 -8.18
C PHE A 62 -21.22 16.43 -8.65
N PHE A 63 -20.18 16.71 -7.90
CA PHE A 63 -19.17 17.71 -8.22
C PHE A 63 -18.02 17.08 -8.98
N MET A 64 -17.54 17.77 -10.00
CA MET A 64 -16.31 17.43 -10.66
C MET A 64 -15.12 17.65 -9.70
N VAL A 65 -14.18 16.71 -9.65
CA VAL A 65 -12.92 16.80 -8.90
C VAL A 65 -11.75 16.91 -9.85
N LEU A 66 -11.80 16.16 -10.95
CA LEU A 66 -10.86 16.25 -12.06
C LEU A 66 -11.63 16.25 -13.38
N PRO A 67 -11.16 16.98 -14.40
CA PRO A 67 -9.94 17.77 -14.48
C PRO A 67 -9.96 19.08 -13.69
N MET A 68 -11.12 19.60 -13.34
CA MET A 68 -11.31 20.86 -12.58
C MET A 68 -12.35 20.65 -11.46
N ASP A 69 -12.20 21.38 -10.35
CA ASP A 69 -13.05 21.29 -9.16
C ASP A 69 -13.98 22.53 -8.99
N ASP A 70 -14.39 23.13 -10.09
CA ASP A 70 -15.13 24.40 -10.14
C ASP A 70 -16.60 24.25 -10.59
N ARG A 71 -17.05 23.04 -10.89
CA ARG A 71 -18.38 22.79 -11.46
C ARG A 71 -18.95 21.43 -11.08
N LYS A 72 -20.22 21.21 -11.45
CA LYS A 72 -20.85 19.89 -11.39
C LYS A 72 -20.28 18.95 -12.46
N ALA A 73 -20.40 17.65 -12.20
CA ALA A 73 -20.08 16.60 -13.14
C ALA A 73 -20.89 16.76 -14.45
N THR A 74 -20.25 16.47 -15.58
CA THR A 74 -20.91 16.58 -16.89
C THR A 74 -21.89 15.45 -17.13
N GLN A 75 -21.62 14.27 -16.58
CA GLN A 75 -22.49 13.11 -16.65
C GLN A 75 -23.19 12.91 -15.30
N PRO A 76 -24.52 12.84 -15.26
CA PRO A 76 -25.25 12.65 -14.02
C PRO A 76 -24.91 11.32 -13.34
N SER A 77 -25.01 11.33 -12.03
CA SER A 77 -24.89 10.16 -11.17
C SER A 77 -25.93 10.26 -10.06
N GLU A 78 -26.60 9.15 -9.77
CA GLU A 78 -27.63 9.05 -8.74
C GLU A 78 -27.34 7.86 -7.85
N VAL A 79 -27.40 8.05 -6.53
CA VAL A 79 -27.19 6.98 -5.55
C VAL A 79 -28.33 7.01 -4.54
N LYS A 80 -28.88 5.84 -4.26
CA LYS A 80 -29.93 5.61 -3.27
C LYS A 80 -29.47 4.55 -2.28
N MET A 81 -29.89 4.66 -1.02
CA MET A 81 -29.54 3.71 0.03
C MET A 81 -30.75 3.39 0.92
N ALA A 82 -30.80 2.15 1.39
CA ALA A 82 -31.79 1.64 2.36
C ALA A 82 -31.15 0.53 3.18
N TYR A 83 -31.80 0.04 4.25
CA TYR A 83 -31.29 -1.05 5.05
C TYR A 83 -32.40 -1.92 5.66
N ASP A 84 -32.05 -3.15 6.03
CA ASP A 84 -32.85 -4.05 6.84
C ASP A 84 -32.14 -4.43 8.15
N ASP A 85 -32.54 -5.50 8.80
CA ASP A 85 -31.89 -6.01 10.03
C ASP A 85 -30.55 -6.70 9.79
N LYS A 86 -30.17 -6.93 8.53
CA LYS A 86 -28.98 -7.76 8.20
C LYS A 86 -27.96 -7.01 7.36
N GLN A 87 -28.38 -6.10 6.48
CA GLN A 87 -27.51 -5.51 5.49
C GLN A 87 -27.93 -4.12 5.03
N LEU A 88 -26.97 -3.41 4.52
CA LEU A 88 -27.13 -2.12 3.85
C LEU A 88 -27.27 -2.37 2.35
N TYR A 89 -28.28 -1.75 1.72
CA TYR A 89 -28.53 -1.80 0.30
C TYR A 89 -28.14 -0.49 -0.37
N LEU A 90 -27.61 -0.57 -1.58
CA LEU A 90 -27.27 0.58 -2.39
C LEU A 90 -27.66 0.32 -3.85
N LEU A 91 -28.32 1.30 -4.47
CA LEU A 91 -28.56 1.37 -5.90
C LEU A 91 -27.90 2.64 -6.45
N ALA A 92 -27.01 2.48 -7.43
CA ALA A 92 -26.37 3.61 -8.09
C ALA A 92 -26.54 3.55 -9.61
N THR A 93 -26.91 4.68 -10.21
CA THR A 93 -27.12 4.84 -11.65
C THR A 93 -26.17 5.88 -12.19
N PHE A 94 -25.45 5.53 -13.25
CA PHE A 94 -24.42 6.36 -13.88
C PHE A 94 -24.76 6.57 -15.35
N PHE A 95 -25.19 7.78 -15.69
CA PHE A 95 -25.51 8.12 -17.06
C PHE A 95 -24.24 8.33 -17.89
N LYS A 96 -24.33 8.08 -19.18
CA LYS A 96 -23.27 8.31 -20.16
C LYS A 96 -23.85 8.81 -21.49
N THR A 97 -23.01 9.41 -22.30
CA THR A 97 -23.39 9.73 -23.67
C THR A 97 -23.53 8.43 -24.48
N PRO A 98 -24.64 8.20 -25.15
CA PRO A 98 -24.83 7.04 -26.03
C PRO A 98 -23.67 6.90 -27.04
N GLY A 99 -23.29 5.67 -27.34
CA GLY A 99 -22.15 5.36 -28.23
C GLY A 99 -20.77 5.34 -27.58
N ASN A 100 -20.60 5.87 -26.36
CA ASN A 100 -19.36 5.72 -25.62
C ASN A 100 -19.22 4.28 -25.08
N THR A 101 -18.05 3.69 -25.27
CA THR A 101 -17.71 2.37 -24.70
C THR A 101 -17.12 2.52 -23.31
N TYR A 102 -17.43 1.59 -22.42
CA TYR A 102 -16.78 1.53 -21.11
C TYR A 102 -15.33 1.08 -21.24
N VAL A 103 -14.48 1.62 -20.38
CA VAL A 103 -13.09 1.20 -20.23
C VAL A 103 -13.02 0.33 -19.01
N VAL A 104 -12.74 -0.96 -19.20
CA VAL A 104 -12.61 -1.94 -18.10
C VAL A 104 -11.41 -2.82 -18.38
N GLU A 105 -10.48 -2.84 -17.45
CA GLU A 105 -9.23 -3.58 -17.58
C GLU A 105 -9.41 -5.07 -17.32
N SER A 106 -10.19 -5.42 -16.30
CA SER A 106 -10.34 -6.79 -15.83
C SER A 106 -11.66 -7.00 -15.08
N LEU A 107 -12.12 -8.25 -15.04
CA LEU A 107 -13.21 -8.70 -14.16
C LEU A 107 -12.70 -9.15 -12.78
N ARG A 108 -11.40 -9.07 -12.54
CA ARG A 108 -10.79 -9.40 -11.25
C ARG A 108 -11.19 -8.39 -10.20
N ARG A 109 -11.47 -8.87 -8.97
CA ARG A 109 -11.70 -8.06 -7.78
C ARG A 109 -10.49 -7.14 -7.50
N ASP A 110 -10.74 -6.00 -6.86
CA ASP A 110 -9.74 -5.01 -6.48
C ASP A 110 -8.95 -4.46 -7.67
N PHE A 111 -9.73 -4.12 -8.69
CA PHE A 111 -9.23 -3.58 -9.95
C PHE A 111 -8.49 -2.25 -9.77
N SER A 112 -7.60 -1.92 -10.71
CA SER A 112 -6.94 -0.61 -10.73
C SER A 112 -7.96 0.52 -10.92
N PHE A 113 -8.06 1.43 -9.92
CA PHE A 113 -8.98 2.58 -9.97
C PHE A 113 -8.81 3.41 -11.26
N GLY A 114 -7.56 3.68 -11.62
CA GLY A 114 -7.23 4.57 -12.74
C GLY A 114 -7.49 4.01 -14.13
N GLY A 115 -7.60 2.69 -14.27
CA GLY A 115 -7.77 1.95 -15.52
C GLY A 115 -9.20 1.52 -15.85
N ASN A 116 -10.16 1.81 -14.98
CA ASN A 116 -11.54 1.31 -15.10
C ASN A 116 -12.57 2.43 -14.94
N ASP A 117 -13.64 2.40 -15.74
CA ASP A 117 -14.88 3.10 -15.41
C ASP A 117 -15.45 2.47 -14.15
N ASN A 118 -15.57 3.24 -13.06
CA ASN A 118 -15.91 2.70 -11.75
C ASN A 118 -16.72 3.63 -10.88
N PHE A 119 -17.33 3.02 -9.88
CA PHE A 119 -18.01 3.65 -8.76
C PHE A 119 -17.44 3.14 -7.45
N LEU A 120 -17.20 4.06 -6.50
CA LEU A 120 -16.77 3.74 -5.15
C LEU A 120 -17.64 4.45 -4.11
N LEU A 121 -18.03 3.68 -3.09
CA LEU A 121 -18.64 4.13 -1.85
C LEU A 121 -17.54 4.21 -0.78
N PHE A 122 -17.48 5.31 -0.04
CA PHE A 122 -16.63 5.51 1.13
C PHE A 122 -17.49 5.72 2.35
N MET A 123 -17.27 4.94 3.41
CA MET A 123 -18.01 5.01 4.67
C MET A 123 -17.07 5.20 5.85
N ASP A 124 -17.43 6.10 6.76
CA ASP A 124 -16.82 6.29 8.08
C ASP A 124 -17.85 5.92 9.16
N PRO A 125 -17.96 4.62 9.54
CA PRO A 125 -18.96 4.15 10.50
C PRO A 125 -18.71 4.56 11.95
N PHE A 126 -17.53 5.10 12.23
CA PHE A 126 -17.17 5.65 13.54
C PHE A 126 -17.37 7.16 13.59
N ASN A 127 -17.67 7.78 12.45
CA ASN A 127 -17.73 9.24 12.26
C ASN A 127 -16.52 9.96 12.88
N ASN A 128 -15.34 9.36 12.69
CA ASN A 128 -14.10 9.82 13.29
C ASN A 128 -13.14 10.47 12.28
N GLN A 129 -13.45 10.43 10.97
CA GLN A 129 -12.69 10.97 9.84
C GLN A 129 -11.26 10.41 9.70
N THR A 130 -10.97 9.27 10.33
CA THR A 130 -9.63 8.65 10.31
C THR A 130 -9.65 7.24 9.73
N THR A 131 -10.73 6.48 9.99
CA THR A 131 -10.87 5.09 9.56
C THR A 131 -12.23 4.86 8.92
N GLY A 132 -12.31 3.88 8.02
CA GLY A 132 -13.54 3.58 7.31
C GLY A 132 -13.45 2.34 6.43
N PHE A 133 -14.41 2.22 5.54
CA PHE A 133 -14.50 1.16 4.53
C PHE A 133 -14.80 1.75 3.17
N SER A 134 -14.29 1.09 2.14
CA SER A 134 -14.62 1.38 0.75
C SER A 134 -15.23 0.14 0.11
N PHE A 135 -16.28 0.32 -0.68
CA PHE A 135 -16.90 -0.69 -1.53
C PHE A 135 -17.15 -0.10 -2.91
N GLY A 136 -17.13 -0.94 -3.94
CA GLY A 136 -17.40 -0.43 -5.27
C GLY A 136 -17.43 -1.50 -6.34
N ALA A 137 -17.70 -1.08 -7.56
CA ALA A 137 -17.68 -1.92 -8.73
C ALA A 137 -17.21 -1.15 -9.96
N ASN A 138 -16.62 -1.87 -10.92
CA ASN A 138 -16.45 -1.33 -12.26
C ASN A 138 -17.68 -1.58 -13.14
N ALA A 139 -17.74 -0.98 -14.31
CA ALA A 139 -18.88 -1.05 -15.21
C ALA A 139 -19.20 -2.45 -15.76
N TYR A 140 -18.37 -3.47 -15.50
CA TYR A 140 -18.60 -4.87 -15.85
C TYR A 140 -18.75 -5.80 -14.63
N GLY A 141 -18.90 -5.23 -13.41
CA GLY A 141 -19.25 -5.96 -12.21
C GLY A 141 -18.07 -6.55 -11.43
N ALA A 142 -16.84 -6.21 -11.77
CA ALA A 142 -15.73 -6.51 -10.87
C ALA A 142 -15.89 -5.73 -9.56
N GLN A 143 -15.78 -6.41 -8.42
CA GLN A 143 -15.91 -5.83 -7.11
C GLN A 143 -14.62 -5.14 -6.65
N TRP A 144 -14.80 -4.17 -5.76
CA TRP A 144 -13.74 -3.47 -5.03
C TRP A 144 -14.15 -3.35 -3.58
N ASP A 145 -13.28 -3.73 -2.65
CA ASP A 145 -13.45 -3.39 -1.25
C ASP A 145 -12.10 -3.19 -0.55
N GLY A 146 -12.13 -2.44 0.53
CA GLY A 146 -10.93 -2.15 1.29
C GLY A 146 -11.24 -1.45 2.61
N THR A 147 -10.29 -1.53 3.53
CA THR A 147 -10.28 -0.72 4.74
C THR A 147 -9.63 0.63 4.48
N MET A 148 -10.12 1.64 5.18
CA MET A 148 -9.58 3.00 5.09
C MET A 148 -8.89 3.38 6.39
N SER A 149 -7.72 3.97 6.27
CA SER A 149 -6.90 4.46 7.39
C SER A 149 -6.34 5.85 7.09
N ASN A 150 -5.77 6.51 8.10
CA ASN A 150 -5.13 7.84 7.98
C ASN A 150 -6.00 8.88 7.26
N GLY A 151 -7.33 8.73 7.34
CA GLY A 151 -8.28 9.67 6.78
C GLY A 151 -8.48 9.60 5.27
N GLY A 152 -8.04 8.52 4.58
CA GLY A 152 -8.30 8.37 3.14
C GLY A 152 -7.40 7.40 2.39
N SER A 153 -6.42 6.78 3.04
CA SER A 153 -5.63 5.69 2.47
C SER A 153 -6.47 4.41 2.45
N ILE A 154 -6.52 3.73 1.31
CA ILE A 154 -7.30 2.50 1.12
C ILE A 154 -6.34 1.33 1.02
N ASP A 155 -6.59 0.29 1.82
CA ASP A 155 -5.92 -1.00 1.75
C ASP A 155 -6.87 -2.03 1.13
N LEU A 156 -6.55 -2.49 -0.08
CA LEU A 156 -7.32 -3.46 -0.87
C LEU A 156 -7.01 -4.91 -0.52
N ASN A 157 -6.12 -5.15 0.42
CA ASN A 157 -5.81 -6.52 0.85
C ASN A 157 -6.87 -7.08 1.83
N TRP A 158 -7.83 -6.25 2.23
CA TRP A 158 -8.95 -6.66 3.06
C TRP A 158 -10.12 -7.12 2.20
N ASP A 159 -10.44 -8.40 2.28
CA ASP A 159 -11.57 -9.02 1.60
C ASP A 159 -12.78 -9.17 2.53
N SER A 160 -13.97 -8.88 2.02
CA SER A 160 -15.24 -9.00 2.72
C SER A 160 -16.27 -9.78 1.90
N LYS A 161 -17.24 -10.36 2.59
CA LYS A 161 -18.38 -11.04 1.94
C LYS A 161 -19.53 -10.04 1.75
N TRP A 162 -19.78 -9.67 0.52
CA TRP A 162 -20.90 -8.83 0.09
C TRP A 162 -21.28 -9.19 -1.34
N VAL A 163 -22.44 -8.71 -1.81
CA VAL A 163 -22.98 -9.04 -3.12
C VAL A 163 -23.19 -7.77 -3.92
N SER A 164 -22.87 -7.81 -5.21
CA SER A 164 -23.23 -6.78 -6.17
C SER A 164 -23.48 -7.36 -7.54
N GLU A 165 -24.38 -6.73 -8.28
CA GLU A 165 -24.60 -6.99 -9.69
C GLU A 165 -24.64 -5.69 -10.47
N VAL A 166 -24.20 -5.75 -11.73
CA VAL A 166 -24.11 -4.60 -12.62
C VAL A 166 -24.85 -4.89 -13.92
N GLN A 167 -25.71 -3.95 -14.32
CA GLN A 167 -26.35 -3.96 -15.63
C GLN A 167 -25.88 -2.75 -16.44
N SER A 168 -25.44 -3.01 -17.67
CA SER A 168 -24.98 -1.97 -18.60
C SER A 168 -26.00 -1.77 -19.73
N TYR A 169 -26.39 -0.51 -19.92
CA TYR A 169 -27.33 -0.06 -20.97
C TYR A 169 -26.58 0.86 -21.97
N GLU A 170 -27.28 1.26 -23.03
CA GLU A 170 -26.68 2.15 -24.03
C GLU A 170 -26.35 3.54 -23.47
N ASP A 171 -27.20 4.06 -22.59
CA ASP A 171 -27.12 5.42 -22.03
C ASP A 171 -26.71 5.48 -20.55
N LYS A 172 -26.59 4.33 -19.88
CA LYS A 172 -26.25 4.26 -18.46
C LYS A 172 -25.71 2.89 -18.07
N TRP A 173 -25.17 2.79 -16.88
CA TRP A 173 -24.99 1.54 -16.16
C TRP A 173 -25.49 1.67 -14.72
N VAL A 174 -25.92 0.58 -14.17
CA VAL A 174 -26.55 0.50 -12.85
C VAL A 174 -25.79 -0.54 -12.03
N VAL A 175 -25.49 -0.23 -10.79
CA VAL A 175 -24.97 -1.18 -9.82
C VAL A 175 -25.89 -1.26 -8.62
N GLU A 176 -26.19 -2.47 -8.23
CA GLU A 176 -26.93 -2.80 -7.03
C GLU A 176 -26.04 -3.57 -6.08
N MET A 177 -26.06 -3.21 -4.79
CA MET A 177 -25.18 -3.77 -3.76
C MET A 177 -25.95 -4.15 -2.50
N ALA A 178 -25.58 -5.26 -1.88
CA ALA A 178 -26.00 -5.64 -0.54
C ALA A 178 -24.75 -5.92 0.32
N ILE A 179 -24.54 -5.08 1.33
CA ILE A 179 -23.38 -5.12 2.22
C ILE A 179 -23.85 -5.56 3.61
N PRO A 180 -23.56 -6.80 4.03
CA PRO A 180 -23.96 -7.30 5.34
C PRO A 180 -23.31 -6.50 6.48
N PHE A 181 -24.08 -6.16 7.52
CA PHE A 181 -23.53 -5.46 8.69
C PHE A 181 -22.40 -6.24 9.37
N LYS A 182 -22.41 -7.57 9.30
CA LYS A 182 -21.31 -8.39 9.80
C LYS A 182 -19.99 -8.25 9.04
N SER A 183 -20.02 -7.67 7.84
CA SER A 183 -18.84 -7.42 7.02
C SER A 183 -18.13 -6.10 7.35
N ILE A 184 -18.79 -5.19 8.05
CA ILE A 184 -18.24 -3.88 8.44
C ILE A 184 -18.16 -3.76 9.96
N ARG A 185 -17.29 -2.88 10.44
CA ARG A 185 -17.15 -2.58 11.87
C ARG A 185 -17.70 -1.19 12.13
N TYR A 186 -18.48 -1.03 13.20
CA TYR A 186 -19.10 0.24 13.57
C TYR A 186 -19.33 0.34 15.07
N GLU A 187 -19.52 1.57 15.53
CA GLU A 187 -19.85 1.86 16.92
C GLU A 187 -21.34 1.69 17.15
N LYS A 188 -21.71 1.18 18.33
CA LYS A 188 -23.10 1.01 18.75
C LYS A 188 -23.76 2.37 18.95
N ASP A 189 -25.07 2.40 18.71
CA ASP A 189 -25.93 3.54 19.02
C ASP A 189 -25.59 4.85 18.27
N VAL A 190 -24.74 4.79 17.22
CA VAL A 190 -24.41 5.93 16.35
C VAL A 190 -25.41 5.98 15.20
N THR A 191 -26.11 7.11 15.06
CA THR A 191 -27.11 7.36 14.02
C THR A 191 -26.60 8.18 12.85
N GLU A 192 -25.36 8.60 12.88
CA GLU A 192 -24.73 9.37 11.79
C GLU A 192 -23.38 8.75 11.41
N TRP A 193 -23.21 8.34 10.16
CA TRP A 193 -21.93 7.91 9.60
C TRP A 193 -21.42 8.93 8.57
N GLY A 194 -20.12 9.03 8.39
CA GLY A 194 -19.57 9.71 7.22
C GLY A 194 -19.80 8.91 5.96
N VAL A 195 -20.18 9.56 4.85
CA VAL A 195 -20.37 8.89 3.56
C VAL A 195 -19.96 9.80 2.40
N ASN A 196 -19.36 9.21 1.38
CA ASN A 196 -19.21 9.86 0.08
C ASN A 196 -19.24 8.82 -1.05
N PHE A 197 -19.56 9.30 -2.24
CA PHE A 197 -19.62 8.50 -3.46
C PHE A 197 -18.67 9.10 -4.49
N SER A 198 -17.97 8.26 -5.22
CA SER A 198 -17.05 8.68 -6.28
C SER A 198 -17.31 7.91 -7.56
N ARG A 199 -17.23 8.61 -8.69
CA ARG A 199 -17.27 8.04 -10.04
C ARG A 199 -16.02 8.43 -10.80
N LEU A 200 -15.41 7.48 -11.49
CA LEU A 200 -14.45 7.74 -12.55
C LEU A 200 -15.09 7.37 -13.89
N ASP A 201 -15.16 8.34 -14.79
CA ASP A 201 -15.61 8.19 -16.17
C ASP A 201 -14.44 8.44 -17.12
N LEU A 202 -13.90 7.37 -17.67
CA LEU A 202 -12.75 7.43 -18.59
C LEU A 202 -13.15 7.87 -20.00
N SER A 203 -14.44 7.82 -20.34
CA SER A 203 -14.92 8.33 -21.63
C SER A 203 -14.79 9.84 -21.72
N THR A 204 -15.03 10.54 -20.62
CA THR A 204 -14.90 12.00 -20.47
C THR A 204 -13.63 12.43 -19.76
N ASN A 205 -12.81 11.49 -19.24
CA ASN A 205 -11.66 11.72 -18.35
C ASN A 205 -12.02 12.46 -17.05
N GLU A 206 -13.24 12.25 -16.56
CA GLU A 206 -13.78 12.97 -15.43
C GLU A 206 -13.80 12.10 -14.17
N LYS A 207 -13.34 12.66 -13.06
CA LYS A 207 -13.55 12.12 -11.72
C LYS A 207 -14.48 13.04 -10.96
N SER A 208 -15.55 12.49 -10.40
CA SER A 208 -16.55 13.24 -9.65
C SER A 208 -16.86 12.62 -8.30
N SER A 209 -17.42 13.40 -7.39
CA SER A 209 -17.88 12.97 -6.07
C SER A 209 -19.18 13.67 -5.67
N TRP A 210 -19.98 13.00 -4.84
CA TRP A 210 -21.24 13.57 -4.36
C TRP A 210 -21.02 14.85 -3.54
N THR A 211 -20.02 14.84 -2.64
CA THR A 211 -19.65 16.05 -1.91
C THR A 211 -18.50 16.78 -2.60
N PRO A 212 -18.42 18.11 -2.50
CA PRO A 212 -17.32 18.87 -3.08
C PRO A 212 -15.99 18.55 -2.39
N ILE A 213 -15.00 18.15 -3.16
CA ILE A 213 -13.64 17.86 -2.70
C ILE A 213 -12.66 18.67 -3.54
N PRO A 214 -11.74 19.44 -2.91
CA PRO A 214 -10.67 20.09 -3.65
C PRO A 214 -9.81 19.10 -4.42
N ARG A 215 -9.46 19.43 -5.65
CA ARG A 215 -8.77 18.54 -6.62
C ARG A 215 -7.45 17.91 -6.12
N GLN A 216 -6.77 18.57 -5.18
CA GLN A 216 -5.51 18.08 -4.60
C GLN A 216 -5.71 16.92 -3.61
N PHE A 217 -6.95 16.61 -3.22
CA PHE A 217 -7.25 15.51 -2.31
C PHE A 217 -7.93 14.35 -3.03
N PRO A 218 -7.70 13.12 -2.59
CA PRO A 218 -8.42 11.96 -3.13
C PRO A 218 -9.90 12.03 -2.79
N THR A 219 -10.75 11.46 -3.65
CA THR A 219 -12.21 11.34 -3.38
C THR A 219 -12.51 10.48 -2.15
N ALA A 220 -11.57 9.64 -1.75
CA ALA A 220 -11.59 8.84 -0.52
C ALA A 220 -11.35 9.65 0.77
N SER A 221 -11.07 10.97 0.68
CA SER A 221 -10.75 11.78 1.86
C SER A 221 -11.93 11.85 2.83
N LEU A 222 -11.80 11.23 4.01
CA LEU A 222 -12.82 11.23 5.05
C LEU A 222 -13.06 12.61 5.67
N ALA A 223 -12.15 13.57 5.48
CA ALA A 223 -12.33 14.96 5.86
C ALA A 223 -13.47 15.67 5.10
N TYR A 224 -13.81 15.16 3.93
CA TYR A 224 -14.77 15.79 3.01
C TYR A 224 -16.04 14.94 2.81
N THR A 225 -16.30 13.93 3.64
CA THR A 225 -17.54 13.15 3.60
C THR A 225 -18.74 13.98 3.99
N GLY A 226 -19.89 13.71 3.36
CA GLY A 226 -21.21 14.05 3.84
C GLY A 226 -21.62 13.19 5.02
N THR A 227 -22.89 13.18 5.34
CA THR A 227 -23.45 12.44 6.48
C THR A 227 -24.59 11.53 6.02
N MET A 228 -24.47 10.25 6.33
CA MET A 228 -25.53 9.27 6.24
C MET A 228 -26.26 9.22 7.57
N VAL A 229 -27.54 9.51 7.57
CA VAL A 229 -28.39 9.61 8.77
C VAL A 229 -29.31 8.41 8.81
N TRP A 230 -29.25 7.66 9.88
CA TRP A 230 -30.09 6.48 10.13
C TRP A 230 -31.38 6.90 10.86
N ASP A 231 -32.52 6.42 10.44
CA ASP A 231 -33.80 6.62 11.16
C ASP A 231 -33.81 5.87 12.53
N ASN A 232 -33.11 4.73 12.59
CA ASN A 232 -32.78 4.01 13.82
C ASN A 232 -31.30 3.58 13.80
N PRO A 233 -30.64 3.42 14.95
CA PRO A 233 -29.29 2.91 14.98
C PRO A 233 -29.15 1.59 14.21
N PRO A 234 -28.05 1.36 13.50
CA PRO A 234 -27.81 0.10 12.80
C PRO A 234 -27.97 -1.11 13.74
N PRO A 235 -28.46 -2.24 13.23
CA PRO A 235 -28.68 -3.44 14.02
C PRO A 235 -27.42 -3.90 14.76
N LYS A 236 -27.56 -4.43 15.97
CA LYS A 236 -26.42 -4.99 16.70
C LYS A 236 -25.89 -6.21 15.96
N GLN A 237 -24.59 -6.22 15.70
CA GLN A 237 -23.94 -7.42 15.17
C GLN A 237 -24.07 -8.58 16.18
N GLY A 238 -24.42 -9.76 15.66
CA GLY A 238 -24.32 -11.01 16.41
C GLY A 238 -22.85 -11.46 16.56
N LEU A 239 -22.65 -12.62 17.18
CA LEU A 239 -21.36 -13.30 17.16
C LEU A 239 -20.97 -13.56 15.71
N ASN A 240 -19.80 -13.07 15.32
CA ASN A 240 -19.22 -13.29 13.99
C ASN A 240 -17.94 -14.10 14.15
N TYR A 241 -17.94 -15.33 13.63
CA TYR A 241 -16.73 -16.13 13.55
C TYR A 241 -16.56 -16.72 12.17
N SER A 242 -15.32 -16.79 11.74
CA SER A 242 -14.94 -17.41 10.46
C SER A 242 -13.81 -18.40 10.71
N LEU A 243 -13.99 -19.63 10.25
CA LEU A 243 -12.95 -20.64 10.21
C LEU A 243 -12.53 -20.87 8.76
N ILE A 244 -11.23 -20.79 8.50
CA ILE A 244 -10.65 -20.88 7.15
C ILE A 244 -9.60 -22.00 7.15
N PRO A 245 -10.01 -23.28 7.18
CA PRO A 245 -9.08 -24.39 7.01
C PRO A 245 -8.52 -24.41 5.59
N TYR A 246 -7.29 -24.92 5.47
CA TYR A 246 -6.71 -25.24 4.18
C TYR A 246 -6.00 -26.58 4.21
N VAL A 247 -5.88 -27.16 3.02
CA VAL A 247 -5.00 -28.29 2.72
C VAL A 247 -4.20 -27.95 1.46
N LEU A 248 -2.94 -28.35 1.43
CA LEU A 248 -2.13 -28.21 0.24
C LEU A 248 -1.23 -29.44 0.04
N GLY A 249 -0.92 -29.68 -1.23
CA GLY A 249 0.12 -30.61 -1.64
C GLY A 249 1.07 -29.91 -2.60
N THR A 250 2.36 -30.04 -2.37
CA THR A 250 3.42 -29.51 -3.23
C THR A 250 4.28 -30.65 -3.72
N VAL A 251 4.56 -30.64 -5.02
CA VAL A 251 5.58 -31.49 -5.64
C VAL A 251 6.61 -30.59 -6.29
N GLY A 252 7.88 -30.92 -6.18
CA GLY A 252 8.94 -30.09 -6.74
C GLY A 252 10.29 -30.75 -6.69
N ASN A 253 11.30 -30.03 -7.19
CA ASN A 253 12.70 -30.44 -7.15
C ASN A 253 13.58 -29.19 -7.04
N SER A 254 14.67 -29.31 -6.28
CA SER A 254 15.73 -28.31 -6.22
C SER A 254 17.05 -28.96 -6.60
N SER A 255 17.78 -28.34 -7.51
CA SER A 255 19.19 -28.63 -7.76
C SER A 255 20.11 -27.54 -7.21
N ILE A 256 19.56 -26.59 -6.45
CA ILE A 256 20.29 -25.54 -5.73
C ILE A 256 20.54 -26.06 -4.31
N ASP A 257 21.79 -26.14 -3.88
CA ASP A 257 22.22 -26.37 -2.49
C ASP A 257 21.75 -27.70 -1.84
N ASP A 258 21.80 -28.84 -2.51
CA ASP A 258 21.47 -30.18 -1.94
C ASP A 258 20.14 -30.21 -1.14
N ILE A 259 19.25 -29.23 -1.36
CA ILE A 259 17.91 -29.23 -0.77
C ILE A 259 17.06 -30.20 -1.56
N ASP A 260 16.88 -31.41 -1.04
CA ASP A 260 15.84 -32.32 -1.50
C ASP A 260 14.49 -31.67 -1.28
N TYR A 261 13.84 -31.24 -2.35
CA TYR A 261 12.45 -30.78 -2.29
C TYR A 261 11.58 -32.02 -2.17
N ASP A 262 11.33 -32.43 -0.93
CA ASP A 262 10.40 -33.52 -0.66
C ASP A 262 8.98 -33.10 -1.04
N ASN A 263 8.21 -34.07 -1.58
CA ASN A 263 6.80 -33.89 -1.76
C ASN A 263 6.15 -33.54 -0.42
N GLU A 264 5.58 -32.37 -0.32
CA GLU A 264 5.07 -31.82 0.92
C GLU A 264 3.54 -31.88 0.97
N PHE A 265 3.00 -32.32 2.09
CA PHE A 265 1.58 -32.20 2.41
C PHE A 265 1.41 -31.39 3.69
N LYS A 266 0.67 -30.27 3.61
CA LYS A 266 0.41 -29.40 4.75
C LYS A 266 -1.09 -29.23 5.00
N VAL A 267 -1.41 -29.10 6.29
CA VAL A 267 -2.73 -28.73 6.79
C VAL A 267 -2.57 -27.58 7.77
N GLY A 268 -3.40 -26.60 7.67
CA GLY A 268 -3.41 -25.46 8.58
C GLY A 268 -4.73 -24.70 8.48
N GLY A 269 -4.75 -23.52 9.07
CA GLY A 269 -5.94 -22.68 8.96
C GLY A 269 -5.92 -21.46 9.85
N ASP A 270 -6.88 -20.58 9.54
CA ASP A 270 -7.10 -19.34 10.27
C ASP A 270 -8.47 -19.36 10.94
N LEU A 271 -8.56 -18.76 12.13
CA LEU A 271 -9.79 -18.51 12.87
C LEU A 271 -9.90 -17.00 13.11
N LYS A 272 -11.01 -16.41 12.65
CA LYS A 272 -11.34 -15.01 12.91
C LYS A 272 -12.54 -14.93 13.83
N LEU A 273 -12.41 -14.21 14.93
CA LEU A 273 -13.47 -14.02 15.95
C LEU A 273 -13.71 -12.52 16.15
N GLY A 274 -14.94 -12.07 15.94
CA GLY A 274 -15.36 -10.74 16.36
C GLY A 274 -15.53 -10.70 17.88
N LEU A 275 -14.55 -10.18 18.61
CA LEU A 275 -14.64 -10.01 20.08
C LEU A 275 -15.68 -8.97 20.46
N THR A 276 -15.77 -7.91 19.69
CA THR A 276 -16.81 -6.87 19.76
C THR A 276 -17.25 -6.48 18.35
N SER A 277 -18.17 -5.53 18.22
CA SER A 277 -18.53 -4.96 16.91
C SER A 277 -17.36 -4.21 16.21
N SER A 278 -16.24 -4.01 16.88
CA SER A 278 -15.12 -3.19 16.38
C SER A 278 -13.73 -3.77 16.66
N LEU A 279 -13.63 -4.91 17.33
CA LEU A 279 -12.39 -5.58 17.70
C LEU A 279 -12.41 -7.04 17.27
N ASN A 280 -11.37 -7.49 16.55
CA ASN A 280 -11.19 -8.86 16.08
C ASN A 280 -10.04 -9.56 16.79
N LEU A 281 -10.18 -10.88 16.95
CA LEU A 281 -9.09 -11.82 17.22
C LEU A 281 -8.90 -12.70 15.99
N ASP A 282 -7.72 -12.72 15.44
CA ASP A 282 -7.29 -13.61 14.37
C ASP A 282 -6.25 -14.58 14.93
N LEU A 283 -6.48 -15.87 14.73
CA LEU A 283 -5.54 -16.93 15.08
C LEU A 283 -5.12 -17.66 13.80
N THR A 284 -3.86 -18.02 13.71
CA THR A 284 -3.34 -18.85 12.61
C THR A 284 -2.52 -20.01 13.15
N ILE A 285 -2.64 -21.15 12.52
CA ILE A 285 -1.85 -22.35 12.82
C ILE A 285 -1.29 -22.87 11.51
N ASN A 286 0.04 -23.09 11.50
CA ASN A 286 0.78 -23.57 10.33
C ASN A 286 0.44 -22.77 9.06
N PRO A 287 0.58 -21.42 9.05
CA PRO A 287 0.18 -20.61 7.91
C PRO A 287 1.00 -20.95 6.68
N ASP A 288 0.34 -21.01 5.53
CA ASP A 288 0.98 -21.22 4.23
C ASP A 288 0.76 -20.04 3.29
N PHE A 289 1.81 -19.68 2.59
CA PHE A 289 1.86 -18.51 1.70
C PHE A 289 2.17 -18.87 0.24
N SER A 290 2.06 -20.13 -0.15
CA SER A 290 2.38 -20.62 -1.50
C SER A 290 1.53 -19.98 -2.61
N GLN A 291 0.31 -19.52 -2.28
CA GLN A 291 -0.57 -18.81 -3.23
C GLN A 291 -0.20 -17.35 -3.45
N VAL A 292 0.73 -16.80 -2.67
CA VAL A 292 1.13 -15.39 -2.76
C VAL A 292 1.85 -15.15 -4.09
N GLU A 293 1.55 -14.03 -4.74
CA GLU A 293 2.24 -13.64 -5.98
C GLU A 293 3.73 -13.42 -5.72
N ALA A 294 4.57 -13.88 -6.63
CA ALA A 294 6.01 -13.67 -6.55
C ALA A 294 6.36 -12.17 -6.56
N ASP A 295 7.39 -11.80 -5.84
CA ASP A 295 7.91 -10.46 -5.89
C ASP A 295 8.53 -10.18 -7.27
N ARG A 296 8.36 -8.96 -7.73
CA ARG A 296 8.96 -8.50 -8.97
C ARG A 296 10.44 -8.29 -8.78
N GLN A 297 11.24 -8.86 -9.67
CA GLN A 297 12.67 -8.65 -9.67
C GLN A 297 12.99 -7.19 -10.03
N VAL A 298 14.02 -6.63 -9.41
CA VAL A 298 14.50 -5.27 -9.65
C VAL A 298 16.03 -5.28 -9.79
N ALA A 299 16.55 -4.44 -10.66
CA ALA A 299 17.98 -4.20 -10.77
C ALA A 299 18.42 -3.31 -9.59
N ASN A 300 19.20 -3.87 -8.65
CA ASN A 300 19.72 -3.08 -7.55
C ASN A 300 21.08 -2.46 -7.94
N LEU A 301 21.10 -1.16 -8.08
CA LEU A 301 22.32 -0.36 -8.28
C LEU A 301 22.55 0.58 -7.10
N THR A 302 21.92 0.29 -5.95
CA THR A 302 22.08 1.03 -4.71
C THR A 302 22.97 0.27 -3.74
N ARG A 303 23.42 0.94 -2.69
CA ARG A 303 24.24 0.39 -1.61
C ARG A 303 23.40 -0.20 -0.47
N PHE A 304 22.08 -0.22 -0.61
CA PHE A 304 21.15 -0.52 0.46
C PHE A 304 20.24 -1.69 0.11
N GLU A 305 19.71 -2.30 1.17
CA GLU A 305 18.68 -3.33 1.06
C GLU A 305 17.42 -2.77 0.38
N LEU A 306 16.79 -3.61 -0.44
CA LEU A 306 15.52 -3.26 -1.11
C LEU A 306 14.33 -3.60 -0.21
N PHE A 307 13.33 -2.73 -0.23
CA PHE A 307 12.05 -2.96 0.44
C PHE A 307 11.09 -3.70 -0.49
N PHE A 308 10.52 -4.80 -0.01
CA PHE A 308 9.44 -5.53 -0.66
C PHE A 308 8.18 -5.48 0.22
N PRO A 309 7.02 -5.04 -0.29
CA PRO A 309 5.81 -4.93 0.52
C PRO A 309 5.32 -6.31 1.01
N GLU A 310 4.62 -6.33 2.15
CA GLU A 310 3.96 -7.55 2.66
C GLU A 310 2.84 -7.98 1.71
N ARG A 311 2.70 -9.29 1.50
CA ARG A 311 1.68 -9.90 0.64
C ARG A 311 0.94 -11.06 1.33
N ARG A 312 1.39 -11.47 2.52
CA ARG A 312 0.80 -12.57 3.27
C ARG A 312 -0.47 -12.11 3.98
N GLN A 313 -1.59 -12.72 3.65
CA GLN A 313 -2.94 -12.29 4.07
C GLN A 313 -3.09 -12.06 5.58
N PHE A 314 -2.49 -12.92 6.41
CA PHE A 314 -2.54 -12.76 7.87
C PHE A 314 -2.01 -11.40 8.34
N PHE A 315 -0.98 -10.86 7.71
CA PHE A 315 -0.34 -9.60 8.10
C PHE A 315 -0.99 -8.35 7.49
N LEU A 316 -1.87 -8.53 6.48
CA LEU A 316 -2.43 -7.42 5.71
C LEU A 316 -3.64 -6.76 6.37
N GLU A 317 -4.48 -7.50 7.08
CA GLU A 317 -5.67 -6.93 7.73
C GLU A 317 -5.28 -6.02 8.90
N ASN A 318 -5.77 -4.76 8.91
CA ASN A 318 -5.35 -3.70 9.84
C ASN A 318 -3.82 -3.48 9.88
N ALA A 319 -3.14 -3.72 8.76
CA ALA A 319 -1.68 -3.57 8.66
C ALA A 319 -1.21 -2.16 9.01
N ASP A 320 -2.03 -1.13 8.80
CA ASP A 320 -1.72 0.25 9.15
C ASP A 320 -1.39 0.45 10.64
N LEU A 321 -2.00 -0.32 11.55
CA LEU A 321 -1.67 -0.28 12.99
C LEU A 321 -0.24 -0.73 13.29
N PHE A 322 0.33 -1.61 12.46
CA PHE A 322 1.65 -2.20 12.67
C PHE A 322 2.72 -1.59 11.76
N ALA A 323 2.38 -1.27 10.51
CA ALA A 323 3.34 -0.88 9.48
C ALA A 323 3.47 0.63 9.27
N SER A 324 2.57 1.48 9.82
CA SER A 324 2.58 2.93 9.58
C SER A 324 3.43 3.73 10.55
N PHE A 325 4.02 3.10 11.57
CA PHE A 325 4.88 3.78 12.54
C PHE A 325 6.22 4.17 11.91
N GLY A 326 6.68 5.41 12.18
CA GLY A 326 7.93 5.93 11.65
C GLY A 326 7.84 6.39 10.19
N TYR A 327 8.92 6.17 9.42
CA TYR A 327 9.03 6.44 7.98
C TYR A 327 9.35 5.18 7.20
N ASP A 328 9.27 5.25 5.87
CA ASP A 328 9.51 4.08 5.01
C ASP A 328 10.87 3.41 5.21
N GLU A 329 11.91 4.19 5.51
CA GLU A 329 13.26 3.71 5.81
C GLU A 329 13.56 3.64 7.33
N ILE A 330 12.57 3.89 8.21
CA ILE A 330 12.72 3.84 9.67
C ILE A 330 11.47 3.15 10.25
N ARG A 331 11.30 1.88 9.96
CA ARG A 331 10.18 1.07 10.45
C ARG A 331 10.62 0.18 11.59
N PRO A 332 10.06 0.31 12.80
CA PRO A 332 10.38 -0.61 13.91
C PRO A 332 9.81 -2.01 13.71
N PHE A 333 8.79 -2.14 12.84
CA PHE A 333 8.14 -3.40 12.51
C PHE A 333 7.99 -3.56 11.00
N PHE A 334 8.42 -4.73 10.51
CA PHE A 334 8.30 -5.17 9.14
C PHE A 334 8.00 -6.67 9.14
N SER A 335 6.77 -7.04 8.89
CA SER A 335 6.27 -8.42 9.04
C SER A 335 7.04 -9.46 8.22
N ARG A 336 7.65 -9.08 7.08
CA ARG A 336 8.47 -10.00 6.27
C ARG A 336 9.75 -10.49 6.95
N ARG A 337 10.16 -9.88 8.06
CA ARG A 337 11.23 -10.42 8.91
C ARG A 337 10.79 -11.65 9.70
N ILE A 338 9.46 -11.84 9.87
CA ILE A 338 8.89 -13.00 10.56
C ILE A 338 8.75 -14.16 9.57
N GLY A 339 9.35 -15.31 9.90
CA GLY A 339 9.31 -16.50 9.04
C GLY A 339 10.23 -16.42 7.83
N LEU A 340 11.27 -15.56 7.87
CA LEU A 340 12.29 -15.52 6.82
C LEU A 340 13.23 -16.73 6.96
N GLY A 341 13.12 -17.67 6.00
CA GLY A 341 13.91 -18.91 6.03
C GLY A 341 13.51 -19.92 7.11
N VAL A 342 12.36 -19.73 7.78
CA VAL A 342 11.88 -20.63 8.84
C VAL A 342 10.35 -20.69 8.86
N PRO A 343 9.72 -21.87 9.07
CA PRO A 343 8.28 -21.97 9.17
C PRO A 343 7.72 -21.22 10.40
N ILE A 344 6.51 -20.69 10.25
CA ILE A 344 5.73 -20.12 11.36
C ILE A 344 4.84 -21.25 11.90
N ILE A 345 4.94 -21.55 13.20
CA ILE A 345 4.11 -22.59 13.85
C ILE A 345 2.68 -22.07 14.04
N ALA A 346 2.58 -20.91 14.69
CA ALA A 346 1.30 -20.31 15.05
C ALA A 346 1.43 -18.80 15.28
N GLY A 347 0.30 -18.13 15.23
CA GLY A 347 0.21 -16.71 15.55
C GLY A 347 -1.16 -16.29 16.03
N ALA A 348 -1.18 -15.19 16.77
CA ALA A 348 -2.40 -14.54 17.24
C ALA A 348 -2.33 -13.04 16.99
N ARG A 349 -3.43 -12.43 16.59
CA ARG A 349 -3.55 -10.99 16.43
C ARG A 349 -4.89 -10.51 16.95
N VAL A 350 -4.87 -9.50 17.83
CA VAL A 350 -6.04 -8.72 18.23
C VAL A 350 -5.90 -7.33 17.59
N SER A 351 -6.88 -6.92 16.80
CA SER A 351 -6.80 -5.62 16.13
C SER A 351 -8.18 -4.97 15.96
N GLY A 352 -8.22 -3.62 15.99
CA GLY A 352 -9.43 -2.85 15.77
C GLY A 352 -9.60 -1.69 16.76
N ASN A 353 -10.84 -1.23 16.90
CA ASN A 353 -11.18 -0.10 17.76
C ASN A 353 -11.66 -0.59 19.14
N LEU A 354 -11.01 -0.15 20.22
CA LEU A 354 -11.50 -0.33 21.58
C LEU A 354 -12.66 0.62 21.88
N ASN A 355 -12.62 1.81 21.30
CA ASN A 355 -13.68 2.81 21.30
C ASN A 355 -13.49 3.77 20.11
N ARG A 356 -14.35 4.80 19.99
CA ARG A 356 -14.31 5.78 18.89
C ARG A 356 -12.95 6.44 18.66
N ASN A 357 -12.12 6.54 19.69
CA ASN A 357 -10.87 7.30 19.66
C ASN A 357 -9.61 6.46 19.89
N LEU A 358 -9.74 5.22 20.36
CA LEU A 358 -8.61 4.36 20.69
C LEU A 358 -8.64 3.09 19.86
N ARG A 359 -7.56 2.87 19.09
CA ARG A 359 -7.30 1.64 18.34
C ARG A 359 -6.21 0.83 19.03
N LEU A 360 -6.34 -0.49 18.95
CA LEU A 360 -5.40 -1.47 19.49
C LEU A 360 -4.95 -2.42 18.39
N GLY A 361 -3.67 -2.69 18.36
CA GLY A 361 -3.04 -3.81 17.66
C GLY A 361 -2.17 -4.59 18.63
N LEU A 362 -2.44 -5.88 18.78
CA LEU A 362 -1.58 -6.84 19.47
C LEU A 362 -1.29 -7.97 18.50
N MET A 363 -0.06 -8.42 18.43
CA MET A 363 0.36 -9.55 17.60
C MET A 363 1.39 -10.36 18.36
N ASP A 364 1.28 -11.68 18.28
CA ASP A 364 2.28 -12.63 18.76
C ASP A 364 2.44 -13.75 17.75
N MET A 365 3.70 -14.03 17.36
CA MET A 365 4.03 -15.02 16.35
C MET A 365 5.17 -15.90 16.83
N GLN A 366 5.09 -17.20 16.56
CA GLN A 366 6.09 -18.18 16.92
C GLN A 366 6.59 -18.92 15.69
N THR A 367 7.94 -18.97 15.53
CA THR A 367 8.60 -19.75 14.47
C THR A 367 9.20 -21.03 15.01
N GLU A 368 9.45 -21.97 14.10
CA GLU A 368 10.19 -23.17 14.39
C GLU A 368 11.69 -22.89 14.63
N LYS A 369 12.38 -23.90 15.10
CA LYS A 369 13.85 -23.98 15.12
C LYS A 369 14.32 -24.73 13.88
N MET A 370 15.35 -24.23 13.23
CA MET A 370 15.97 -24.89 12.08
C MET A 370 17.37 -25.40 12.49
N ASP A 371 17.48 -26.68 12.76
CA ASP A 371 18.76 -27.29 13.20
C ASP A 371 19.80 -27.28 12.08
N GLU A 372 19.40 -27.40 10.82
CA GLU A 372 20.28 -27.40 9.65
C GLU A 372 21.02 -26.08 9.44
N THR A 373 20.32 -24.95 9.61
CA THR A 373 20.90 -23.60 9.48
C THR A 373 21.33 -23.01 10.81
N GLY A 374 21.02 -23.68 11.94
CA GLY A 374 21.27 -23.20 13.29
C GLY A 374 20.37 -22.03 13.71
N LEU A 375 19.31 -21.73 12.96
CA LEU A 375 18.38 -20.64 13.27
C LEU A 375 17.53 -21.00 14.49
N PRO A 376 17.56 -20.20 15.58
CA PRO A 376 16.79 -20.51 16.79
C PRO A 376 15.28 -20.35 16.58
N SER A 377 14.49 -21.05 17.39
CA SER A 377 13.08 -20.74 17.54
C SER A 377 12.90 -19.32 18.04
N GLN A 378 12.05 -18.51 17.41
CA GLN A 378 11.88 -17.09 17.71
C GLN A 378 10.43 -16.75 18.03
N ASN A 379 10.26 -15.92 19.06
CA ASN A 379 8.99 -15.29 19.38
C ASN A 379 9.02 -13.81 18.97
N PHE A 380 7.96 -13.36 18.34
CA PHE A 380 7.77 -11.98 17.91
C PHE A 380 6.48 -11.44 18.52
N ALA A 381 6.58 -10.43 19.37
CA ALA A 381 5.42 -9.77 19.96
C ALA A 381 5.38 -8.27 19.59
N VAL A 382 4.21 -7.78 19.22
CA VAL A 382 4.01 -6.37 18.83
C VAL A 382 2.79 -5.82 19.54
N LEU A 383 2.96 -4.67 20.18
CA LEU A 383 1.87 -3.84 20.71
C LEU A 383 1.84 -2.52 19.94
N SER A 384 0.68 -2.16 19.42
CA SER A 384 0.40 -0.85 18.82
C SER A 384 -0.86 -0.25 19.44
N LEU A 385 -0.76 0.98 19.92
CA LEU A 385 -1.87 1.77 20.41
C LEU A 385 -1.94 3.07 19.63
N GLN A 386 -3.12 3.46 19.16
CA GLN A 386 -3.32 4.70 18.45
C GLN A 386 -4.52 5.46 19.05
N GLN A 387 -4.22 6.55 19.76
CA GLN A 387 -5.22 7.40 20.39
C GLN A 387 -5.49 8.62 19.50
N LYS A 388 -6.71 8.74 18.97
CA LYS A 388 -7.15 9.95 18.28
C LYS A 388 -7.16 11.14 19.24
N VAL A 389 -6.61 12.24 18.80
CA VAL A 389 -6.63 13.54 19.47
C VAL A 389 -7.08 14.61 18.48
N PHE A 390 -7.74 15.65 18.97
CA PHE A 390 -8.34 16.70 18.13
C PHE A 390 -9.34 16.12 17.09
N SER A 391 -9.48 16.77 15.94
CA SER A 391 -10.43 16.34 14.91
C SER A 391 -9.97 15.08 14.17
N ARG A 392 -8.69 14.98 13.78
CA ARG A 392 -8.15 13.92 12.92
C ARG A 392 -6.74 13.47 13.26
N SER A 393 -6.03 14.16 14.15
CA SER A 393 -4.69 13.80 14.60
C SER A 393 -4.72 12.61 15.55
N ASN A 394 -3.59 11.93 15.72
CA ASN A 394 -3.47 10.85 16.70
C ASN A 394 -2.09 10.79 17.35
N ILE A 395 -2.03 10.15 18.51
CA ILE A 395 -0.80 9.75 19.20
C ILE A 395 -0.70 8.24 19.12
N GLY A 396 0.44 7.74 18.62
CA GLY A 396 0.78 6.32 18.50
C GLY A 396 1.83 5.90 19.52
N LEU A 397 1.64 4.73 20.13
CA LEU A 397 2.65 4.01 20.91
C LEU A 397 2.89 2.67 20.23
N MET A 398 4.15 2.28 20.06
CA MET A 398 4.52 0.97 19.53
C MET A 398 5.60 0.32 20.39
N PHE A 399 5.41 -0.96 20.67
CA PHE A 399 6.44 -1.81 21.27
C PHE A 399 6.57 -3.07 20.42
N VAL A 400 7.80 -3.39 20.04
CA VAL A 400 8.17 -4.57 19.26
C VAL A 400 9.18 -5.37 20.07
N ASN A 401 8.98 -6.67 20.20
CA ASN A 401 9.89 -7.61 20.84
C ASN A 401 10.19 -8.76 19.89
N LYS A 402 11.45 -9.09 19.74
CA LYS A 402 11.96 -10.35 19.20
C LYS A 402 12.76 -11.04 20.29
N GLU A 403 12.54 -12.33 20.50
CA GLU A 403 13.27 -13.14 21.46
C GLU A 403 13.61 -14.51 20.87
N SER A 404 14.87 -14.93 20.99
CA SER A 404 15.35 -16.26 20.62
C SER A 404 15.21 -17.19 21.81
N LEU A 405 14.25 -18.12 21.75
CA LEU A 405 13.86 -18.94 22.90
C LEU A 405 14.93 -19.94 23.33
N ASP A 406 15.67 -20.51 22.38
CA ASP A 406 16.69 -21.55 22.64
C ASP A 406 18.11 -20.96 22.67
N TYR A 407 18.26 -19.65 22.88
CA TYR A 407 19.55 -18.94 22.79
C TYR A 407 20.64 -19.51 23.66
N GLU A 408 20.34 -19.86 24.92
CA GLU A 408 21.34 -20.38 25.87
C GLU A 408 21.87 -21.75 25.45
N ALA A 409 21.06 -22.55 24.76
CA ALA A 409 21.45 -23.86 24.25
C ALA A 409 22.19 -23.83 22.92
N MET A 410 22.30 -22.65 22.27
CA MET A 410 23.01 -22.50 21.00
C MET A 410 24.51 -22.65 21.16
N ALA A 411 25.19 -23.10 20.09
CA ALA A 411 26.63 -23.07 19.98
C ALA A 411 27.16 -21.62 20.03
N ASP A 412 28.31 -21.39 20.63
CA ASP A 412 28.87 -20.04 20.80
C ASP A 412 29.17 -19.34 19.47
N SER A 413 29.46 -20.09 18.41
CA SER A 413 29.60 -19.55 17.05
C SER A 413 28.31 -18.94 16.53
N LEU A 414 27.16 -19.53 16.81
CA LEU A 414 25.85 -19.03 16.41
C LEU A 414 25.36 -17.85 17.26
N LYS A 415 25.79 -17.75 18.52
CA LYS A 415 25.50 -16.59 19.38
C LYS A 415 26.14 -15.29 18.91
N THR A 416 27.12 -15.35 18.00
CA THR A 416 27.66 -14.16 17.34
C THR A 416 26.77 -13.68 16.17
N GLU A 417 25.98 -14.58 15.59
CA GLU A 417 25.11 -14.31 14.45
C GLU A 417 23.71 -13.93 14.88
N TYR A 418 23.17 -14.58 15.93
CA TYR A 418 21.82 -14.35 16.42
C TYR A 418 21.83 -13.68 17.79
N THR A 419 20.94 -12.70 17.97
CA THR A 419 20.78 -12.02 19.26
C THR A 419 19.83 -12.76 20.18
N LYS A 420 20.05 -12.66 21.49
CA LYS A 420 19.10 -13.18 22.49
C LYS A 420 17.75 -12.50 22.40
N PHE A 421 17.75 -11.16 22.29
CA PHE A 421 16.55 -10.36 22.10
C PHE A 421 16.87 -9.03 21.44
N ASN A 422 15.88 -8.49 20.73
CA ASN A 422 15.86 -7.10 20.25
C ASN A 422 14.50 -6.50 20.55
N ARG A 423 14.46 -5.31 21.18
CA ARG A 423 13.23 -4.61 21.56
C ARG A 423 13.26 -3.19 21.04
N ASN A 424 12.12 -2.73 20.54
CA ASN A 424 11.96 -1.35 20.10
C ASN A 424 10.73 -0.74 20.77
N LEU A 425 10.89 0.44 21.35
CA LEU A 425 9.80 1.23 21.93
C LEU A 425 9.72 2.57 21.21
N GLY A 426 8.52 2.93 20.74
CA GLY A 426 8.28 4.14 20.00
C GLY A 426 7.07 4.93 20.44
N LEU A 427 7.17 6.24 20.33
CA LEU A 427 6.06 7.18 20.47
C LEU A 427 6.02 8.06 19.22
N GLU A 428 4.83 8.25 18.65
CA GLU A 428 4.63 9.16 17.52
C GLU A 428 3.40 10.05 17.70
N TYR A 429 3.45 11.20 17.04
CA TYR A 429 2.31 12.08 16.86
C TYR A 429 2.08 12.29 15.36
N ASN A 430 0.89 11.99 14.89
CA ASN A 430 0.47 12.19 13.51
C ASN A 430 -0.50 13.38 13.46
N LEU A 431 -0.09 14.45 12.80
CA LEU A 431 -0.90 15.63 12.56
C LEU A 431 -1.75 15.46 11.32
N ALA A 432 -3.05 15.74 11.42
CA ALA A 432 -3.92 15.93 10.27
C ALA A 432 -4.88 17.10 10.58
N SER A 433 -4.80 18.20 9.81
CA SER A 433 -5.73 19.32 9.95
C SER A 433 -7.14 18.91 9.48
N ALA A 434 -8.17 19.58 10.00
CA ALA A 434 -9.55 19.27 9.68
C ALA A 434 -9.88 19.44 8.18
N ASP A 435 -9.18 20.33 7.47
CA ASP A 435 -9.31 20.55 6.03
C ASP A 435 -8.27 19.80 5.18
N ASN A 436 -7.52 18.89 5.80
CA ASN A 436 -6.48 18.06 5.19
C ASN A 436 -5.31 18.83 4.52
N LYS A 437 -5.21 20.14 4.70
CA LYS A 437 -4.14 20.93 4.09
C LYS A 437 -2.79 20.73 4.75
N TYR A 438 -2.79 20.56 6.08
CA TYR A 438 -1.58 20.30 6.86
C TYR A 438 -1.60 18.87 7.36
N ASN A 439 -0.55 18.13 7.01
CA ASN A 439 -0.26 16.81 7.53
C ASN A 439 1.17 16.79 8.05
N GLY A 440 1.44 15.95 9.04
CA GLY A 440 2.77 15.87 9.60
C GLY A 440 2.92 14.69 10.54
N LYS A 441 4.16 14.40 10.89
CA LYS A 441 4.50 13.35 11.86
C LYS A 441 5.72 13.78 12.67
N VAL A 442 5.72 13.45 13.95
CA VAL A 442 6.90 13.49 14.80
C VAL A 442 6.96 12.14 15.51
N PHE A 443 8.12 11.49 15.50
CA PHE A 443 8.30 10.25 16.24
C PHE A 443 9.66 10.14 16.90
N MET A 444 9.72 9.28 17.90
CA MET A 444 10.94 8.86 18.57
C MET A 444 10.88 7.35 18.83
N LEU A 445 11.98 6.67 18.53
CA LEU A 445 12.18 5.22 18.70
C LEU A 445 13.44 4.98 19.53
N LYS A 446 13.35 4.04 20.46
CA LYS A 446 14.47 3.57 21.26
C LYS A 446 14.63 2.07 21.07
N SER A 447 15.83 1.61 20.71
CA SER A 447 16.18 0.19 20.66
C SER A 447 16.87 -0.27 21.94
N PHE A 448 16.68 -1.55 22.27
CA PHE A 448 17.31 -2.25 23.39
C PHE A 448 17.71 -3.66 22.94
N GLY A 449 18.88 -4.11 23.36
CA GLY A 449 19.38 -5.44 23.08
C GLY A 449 20.27 -5.95 24.21
N PRO A 450 20.97 -7.09 23.99
CA PRO A 450 21.75 -7.74 25.02
C PRO A 450 22.85 -6.87 25.63
N ASP A 451 23.41 -5.94 24.87
CA ASP A 451 24.46 -5.04 25.29
C ASP A 451 24.27 -3.60 24.75
N SER A 452 25.23 -2.72 25.04
CA SER A 452 25.12 -1.30 24.68
C SER A 452 25.20 -1.00 23.18
N SER A 453 25.68 -1.95 22.35
CA SER A 453 25.77 -1.79 20.89
C SER A 453 24.39 -1.81 20.21
N TYR A 454 23.38 -2.31 20.91
CA TYR A 454 21.96 -2.33 20.46
C TYR A 454 21.12 -1.20 21.05
N ASN A 455 21.71 -0.34 21.88
CA ASN A 455 20.98 0.72 22.59
C ASN A 455 21.04 2.05 21.82
N GLY A 456 20.27 2.14 20.77
CA GLY A 456 20.21 3.31 19.88
C GLY A 456 18.94 4.14 19.99
N LEU A 457 18.95 5.26 19.28
CA LEU A 457 17.83 6.19 19.13
C LEU A 457 17.60 6.48 17.65
N ALA A 458 16.34 6.48 17.21
CA ALA A 458 15.92 7.06 15.95
C ALA A 458 14.80 8.06 16.19
N GLN A 459 14.77 9.15 15.42
CA GLN A 459 13.71 10.14 15.46
C GLN A 459 13.49 10.73 14.08
N GLY A 460 12.27 11.26 13.87
CA GLY A 460 11.95 12.00 12.67
C GLY A 460 10.83 13.00 12.91
N ALA A 461 10.83 14.05 12.12
CA ALA A 461 9.76 15.05 12.09
C ALA A 461 9.53 15.50 10.65
N HIS A 462 8.28 15.59 10.21
CA HIS A 462 7.93 16.27 8.97
C HIS A 462 6.66 17.10 9.10
N LEU A 463 6.57 18.10 8.25
CA LEU A 463 5.38 18.89 8.03
C LEU A 463 5.17 19.07 6.53
N GLU A 464 3.94 18.82 6.09
CA GLU A 464 3.50 18.95 4.70
C GLU A 464 2.31 19.92 4.62
N TYR A 465 2.30 20.73 3.59
CA TYR A 465 1.18 21.59 3.22
C TYR A 465 0.75 21.32 1.78
N SER A 466 -0.55 21.16 1.57
CA SER A 466 -1.13 20.94 0.27
C SER A 466 -2.32 21.88 0.04
N SER A 467 -2.22 22.69 -1.01
CA SER A 467 -3.29 23.56 -1.49
C SER A 467 -3.50 23.34 -3.00
N ARG A 468 -4.45 24.09 -3.58
CA ARG A 468 -4.77 24.00 -5.01
C ARG A 468 -3.57 24.22 -5.92
N ASN A 469 -2.68 25.14 -5.56
CA ASN A 469 -1.53 25.55 -6.38
C ASN A 469 -0.19 25.19 -5.74
N TRP A 470 -0.08 25.29 -4.41
CA TRP A 470 1.16 25.06 -3.69
C TRP A 470 1.16 23.73 -2.95
N ASN A 471 2.24 22.99 -3.06
CA ASN A 471 2.60 21.90 -2.17
C ASN A 471 4.03 22.11 -1.68
N TRP A 472 4.26 21.83 -0.41
CA TRP A 472 5.60 21.77 0.15
C TRP A 472 5.67 20.77 1.30
N ARG A 473 6.85 20.18 1.48
CA ARG A 473 7.17 19.31 2.59
C ARG A 473 8.57 19.62 3.11
N VAL A 474 8.73 19.58 4.42
CA VAL A 474 10.03 19.61 5.08
C VAL A 474 10.11 18.44 6.05
N GLN A 475 11.23 17.75 6.05
CA GLN A 475 11.45 16.55 6.87
C GLN A 475 12.86 16.54 7.44
N GLN A 476 12.98 16.05 8.66
CA GLN A 476 14.24 15.78 9.34
C GLN A 476 14.21 14.37 9.93
N GLU A 477 15.35 13.66 9.85
CA GLU A 477 15.57 12.36 10.45
C GLU A 477 16.91 12.34 11.17
N TYR A 478 16.99 11.53 12.22
CA TYR A 478 18.23 11.17 12.88
C TYR A 478 18.18 9.73 13.32
N ILE A 479 19.22 8.97 13.01
CA ILE A 479 19.42 7.60 13.49
C ILE A 479 20.82 7.51 14.08
N SER A 480 20.90 7.07 15.32
CA SER A 480 22.20 6.82 15.98
C SER A 480 22.87 5.55 15.44
N GLN A 481 24.18 5.44 15.65
CA GLN A 481 24.97 4.29 15.22
C GLN A 481 24.47 2.96 15.80
N ASN A 482 24.04 2.98 17.06
CA ASN A 482 23.65 1.79 17.82
C ASN A 482 22.14 1.48 17.75
N PHE A 483 21.40 2.17 16.86
CA PHE A 483 19.99 1.85 16.66
C PHE A 483 19.85 0.56 15.85
N THR A 484 19.08 -0.40 16.37
CA THR A 484 18.90 -1.70 15.77
C THR A 484 17.44 -2.11 15.85
N SER A 485 16.87 -2.53 14.73
CA SER A 485 15.50 -3.06 14.66
C SER A 485 15.51 -4.33 13.82
N GLU A 486 15.67 -5.48 14.46
CA GLU A 486 15.79 -6.78 13.78
C GLU A 486 14.47 -7.26 13.17
N VAL A 487 13.34 -6.81 13.70
CA VAL A 487 12.00 -7.06 13.14
C VAL A 487 11.55 -5.91 12.24
N GLY A 488 12.39 -4.91 12.06
CA GLY A 488 12.09 -3.70 11.31
C GLY A 488 12.77 -3.64 9.94
N PHE A 489 12.63 -2.48 9.31
CA PHE A 489 13.34 -2.11 8.09
C PHE A 489 14.03 -0.78 8.31
N VAL A 490 15.36 -0.82 8.47
CA VAL A 490 16.24 0.34 8.69
C VAL A 490 17.54 0.10 7.92
N PRO A 491 17.57 0.39 6.61
CA PRO A 491 18.69 0.04 5.73
C PRO A 491 19.97 0.85 5.99
N ARG A 492 19.88 1.96 6.74
CA ARG A 492 20.99 2.83 7.05
C ARG A 492 20.88 3.38 8.47
N ASN A 493 21.99 3.51 9.18
CA ASN A 493 22.09 4.14 10.49
C ASN A 493 23.22 5.19 10.52
N ASN A 494 23.41 5.85 11.68
CA ASN A 494 24.46 6.84 11.93
C ASN A 494 24.41 8.06 10.99
N TYR A 495 23.21 8.64 10.80
CA TYR A 495 23.04 9.81 9.95
C TYR A 495 22.03 10.82 10.50
N ILE A 496 22.13 12.04 9.98
CA ILE A 496 21.09 13.08 9.98
C ILE A 496 20.66 13.31 8.54
N LYS A 497 19.37 13.28 8.26
CA LYS A 497 18.81 13.61 6.93
C LYS A 497 17.94 14.85 7.05
N LEU A 498 18.11 15.76 6.11
CA LEU A 498 17.21 16.88 5.85
C LEU A 498 16.61 16.71 4.46
N GLU A 499 15.30 16.76 4.37
CA GLU A 499 14.56 16.65 3.12
C GLU A 499 13.65 17.85 2.96
N GLY A 500 13.59 18.42 1.75
CA GLY A 500 12.67 19.48 1.42
C GLY A 500 12.13 19.33 0.00
N SER A 501 10.84 19.56 -0.16
CA SER A 501 10.23 19.70 -1.48
C SER A 501 9.29 20.88 -1.55
N VAL A 502 9.20 21.50 -2.71
CA VAL A 502 8.26 22.57 -3.01
C VAL A 502 7.84 22.49 -4.47
N GLY A 503 6.54 22.59 -4.72
CA GLY A 503 5.98 22.59 -6.07
C GLY A 503 4.90 23.66 -6.22
N TYR A 504 4.78 24.15 -7.43
CA TYR A 504 3.72 25.08 -7.83
C TYR A 504 3.02 24.57 -9.07
N LEU A 505 1.68 24.53 -9.04
CA LEU A 505 0.85 24.12 -10.15
C LEU A 505 0.15 25.32 -10.79
N PHE A 506 0.45 25.57 -12.07
CA PHE A 506 -0.37 26.40 -12.94
C PHE A 506 -1.58 25.59 -13.42
N LEU A 507 -2.74 26.20 -13.42
CA LEU A 507 -4.01 25.63 -13.86
C LEU A 507 -4.57 26.46 -15.00
N PRO A 508 -4.10 26.27 -16.25
CA PRO A 508 -4.49 27.08 -17.38
C PRO A 508 -5.95 26.75 -17.80
N ALA A 509 -6.63 27.76 -18.33
CA ALA A 509 -7.88 27.54 -19.05
C ALA A 509 -7.56 26.99 -20.46
N SER A 510 -7.36 25.68 -20.57
CA SER A 510 -6.92 24.99 -21.78
C SER A 510 -7.76 23.74 -22.03
N ASP A 511 -7.99 23.45 -23.28
CA ASP A 511 -8.64 22.23 -23.76
C ASP A 511 -7.71 21.01 -23.87
N LYS A 512 -6.41 21.20 -23.59
CA LYS A 512 -5.38 20.16 -23.70
C LYS A 512 -4.61 19.93 -22.40
N VAL A 513 -4.30 20.99 -21.65
CA VAL A 513 -3.44 20.96 -20.45
C VAL A 513 -4.28 21.22 -19.21
N VAL A 514 -4.30 20.28 -18.28
CA VAL A 514 -4.99 20.38 -16.98
C VAL A 514 -4.16 21.15 -15.97
N SER A 515 -2.87 20.84 -15.92
CA SER A 515 -1.93 21.50 -15.01
C SER A 515 -0.50 21.35 -15.50
N HIS A 516 0.34 22.29 -15.14
CA HIS A 516 1.78 22.18 -15.32
C HIS A 516 2.50 22.97 -14.25
N GLY A 517 3.78 22.67 -14.01
CA GLY A 517 4.53 23.51 -13.09
C GLY A 517 5.87 22.94 -12.65
N PRO A 518 6.70 23.80 -12.03
CA PRO A 518 7.98 23.43 -11.47
C PRO A 518 7.85 22.73 -10.14
N GLN A 519 8.79 21.85 -9.85
CA GLN A 519 8.97 21.19 -8.56
C GLN A 519 10.46 21.13 -8.22
N TYR A 520 10.81 21.41 -6.98
CA TYR A 520 12.12 21.14 -6.41
C TYR A 520 12.02 20.11 -5.31
N THR A 521 12.99 19.17 -5.25
CA THR A 521 13.13 18.20 -4.16
C THR A 521 14.61 18.04 -3.84
N GLY A 522 14.97 18.09 -2.56
CA GLY A 522 16.33 17.90 -2.08
C GLY A 522 16.40 16.95 -0.90
N PHE A 523 17.37 16.04 -0.94
CA PHE A 523 17.71 15.10 0.12
C PHE A 523 19.16 15.32 0.51
N TYR A 524 19.45 15.61 1.78
CA TYR A 524 20.78 15.92 2.27
C TYR A 524 21.10 15.06 3.49
N TYR A 525 22.11 14.23 3.40
CA TYR A 525 22.58 13.35 4.48
C TYR A 525 23.87 13.87 5.07
N PHE A 526 23.95 13.85 6.38
CA PHE A 526 25.10 14.25 7.16
C PHE A 526 25.45 13.15 8.17
N ASN A 527 26.71 13.02 8.49
CA ASN A 527 27.11 12.25 9.67
C ASN A 527 26.79 13.05 10.96
N PRO A 528 26.86 12.44 12.16
CA PRO A 528 26.58 13.14 13.42
C PRO A 528 27.48 14.35 13.69
N SER A 529 28.63 14.48 13.01
CA SER A 529 29.50 15.68 13.07
C SER A 529 29.11 16.76 12.04
N MET A 530 27.94 16.66 11.43
CA MET A 530 27.41 17.58 10.41
C MET A 530 28.26 17.67 9.12
N LYS A 531 29.08 16.67 8.83
CA LYS A 531 29.76 16.56 7.55
C LYS A 531 28.84 15.86 6.53
N SER A 532 28.65 16.48 5.37
CA SER A 532 27.85 15.90 4.29
C SER A 532 28.43 14.58 3.81
N THR A 533 27.58 13.56 3.71
CA THR A 533 27.92 12.24 3.18
C THR A 533 27.25 11.97 1.83
N ASP A 534 26.01 12.44 1.66
CA ASP A 534 25.29 12.29 0.42
C ASP A 534 24.35 13.47 0.23
N TYR A 535 24.07 13.84 -1.02
CA TYR A 535 22.91 14.66 -1.34
C TYR A 535 22.38 14.36 -2.74
N VAL A 536 21.09 14.62 -2.91
CA VAL A 536 20.42 14.65 -4.22
C VAL A 536 19.56 15.91 -4.28
N SER A 537 19.73 16.71 -5.32
CA SER A 537 18.90 17.88 -5.62
C SER A 537 18.27 17.71 -6.98
N ILE A 538 16.95 17.83 -7.06
CA ILE A 538 16.17 17.60 -8.28
C ILE A 538 15.33 18.83 -8.54
N LEU A 539 15.49 19.42 -9.75
CA LEU A 539 14.62 20.47 -10.27
C LEU A 539 13.84 19.90 -11.44
N GLY A 540 12.54 19.80 -11.29
CA GLY A 540 11.63 19.20 -12.25
C GLY A 540 10.61 20.16 -12.82
N TYR A 541 10.05 19.77 -13.97
CA TYR A 541 8.88 20.40 -14.56
C TYR A 541 7.95 19.33 -15.13
N ALA A 542 6.69 19.33 -14.70
CA ALA A 542 5.69 18.36 -15.13
C ALA A 542 4.53 19.04 -15.86
N VAL A 543 3.97 18.33 -16.85
CA VAL A 543 2.77 18.71 -17.59
C VAL A 543 1.78 17.56 -17.56
N ASN A 544 0.54 17.83 -17.10
CA ASN A 544 -0.56 16.87 -17.10
C ASN A 544 -1.60 17.30 -18.13
N PHE A 545 -1.92 16.39 -19.03
CA PHE A 545 -2.86 16.63 -20.13
C PHE A 545 -4.29 16.22 -19.77
N LEU A 546 -5.26 16.76 -20.52
CA LEU A 546 -6.67 16.47 -20.31
C LEU A 546 -7.01 14.99 -20.56
N ASP A 547 -6.31 14.33 -21.46
CA ASP A 547 -6.45 12.88 -21.72
C ASP A 547 -5.81 12.00 -20.65
N ARG A 548 -5.31 12.63 -19.54
CA ARG A 548 -4.62 12.02 -18.40
C ARG A 548 -3.23 11.44 -18.73
N SER A 549 -2.69 11.73 -19.91
CA SER A 549 -1.26 11.53 -20.15
C SER A 549 -0.44 12.58 -19.38
N SER A 550 0.83 12.29 -19.14
CA SER A 550 1.74 13.24 -18.46
C SER A 550 3.16 13.16 -19.01
N LEU A 551 3.85 14.29 -18.97
CA LEU A 551 5.26 14.44 -19.33
C LEU A 551 6.00 15.13 -18.18
N GLY A 552 7.12 14.56 -17.75
CA GLY A 552 8.02 15.12 -16.74
C GLY A 552 9.44 15.20 -17.27
N VAL A 553 10.14 16.27 -16.91
CA VAL A 553 11.58 16.44 -17.14
C VAL A 553 12.20 16.97 -15.86
N ASP A 554 13.16 16.23 -15.32
CA ASP A 554 13.84 16.54 -14.09
C ASP A 554 15.36 16.60 -14.33
N VAL A 555 16.00 17.65 -13.86
CA VAL A 555 17.46 17.77 -13.81
C VAL A 555 17.89 17.48 -12.39
N PHE A 556 18.85 16.59 -12.21
CA PHE A 556 19.35 16.25 -10.90
C PHE A 556 20.85 16.50 -10.76
N ASN A 557 21.25 16.77 -9.53
CA ASN A 557 22.61 16.86 -9.06
C ASN A 557 22.77 15.98 -7.83
N GLU A 558 23.78 15.11 -7.82
CA GLU A 558 23.97 14.09 -6.81
C GLU A 558 25.43 14.06 -6.36
N TYR A 559 25.64 13.88 -5.05
CA TYR A 559 26.92 13.68 -4.41
C TYR A 559 26.85 12.48 -3.49
N VAL A 560 27.89 11.67 -3.50
CA VAL A 560 28.04 10.49 -2.66
C VAL A 560 29.45 10.41 -2.10
N GLN A 561 29.58 10.25 -0.78
CA GLN A 561 30.78 9.78 -0.13
C GLN A 561 30.57 8.31 0.29
N LEU A 562 31.36 7.39 -0.25
CA LEU A 562 31.27 5.99 0.11
C LEU A 562 31.72 5.78 1.56
N LEU A 563 30.85 5.21 2.38
CA LEU A 563 31.13 4.87 3.78
C LEU A 563 31.68 3.46 3.93
N ALA A 564 31.48 2.60 2.93
CA ALA A 564 32.01 1.24 2.79
C ALA A 564 32.48 1.02 1.34
N PRO A 565 33.30 0.01 1.07
CA PRO A 565 33.61 -0.38 -0.29
C PRO A 565 32.34 -0.71 -1.09
N PHE A 566 32.32 -0.39 -2.39
CA PHE A 566 31.13 -0.54 -3.22
C PHE A 566 31.47 -0.79 -4.69
N ASP A 567 30.96 -1.85 -5.28
CA ASP A 567 30.99 -2.08 -6.74
C ASP A 567 29.89 -1.25 -7.43
N PRO A 568 30.22 -0.24 -8.24
CA PRO A 568 29.24 0.63 -8.88
C PRO A 568 28.37 -0.09 -9.93
N THR A 569 28.77 -1.30 -10.35
CA THR A 569 28.00 -2.14 -11.28
C THR A 569 27.11 -3.14 -10.54
N ASN A 570 27.42 -3.43 -9.29
CA ASN A 570 26.77 -4.46 -8.46
C ASN A 570 26.67 -5.83 -9.19
N THR A 571 27.77 -6.21 -9.86
CA THR A 571 27.91 -7.47 -10.61
C THR A 571 29.08 -8.33 -10.11
N GLY A 572 29.65 -8.00 -8.94
CA GLY A 572 30.79 -8.68 -8.35
C GLY A 572 32.15 -8.26 -8.95
N LYS A 573 32.23 -7.06 -9.53
CA LYS A 573 33.47 -6.46 -10.02
C LYS A 573 34.23 -5.76 -8.89
N GLU A 574 35.34 -5.12 -9.24
CA GLU A 574 36.17 -4.39 -8.28
C GLU A 574 35.39 -3.29 -7.55
N GLU A 575 35.64 -3.14 -6.27
CA GLU A 575 34.94 -2.16 -5.41
C GLU A 575 35.69 -0.83 -5.37
N LEU A 576 34.95 0.27 -5.44
CA LEU A 576 35.43 1.59 -5.06
C LEU A 576 35.71 1.64 -3.57
N ALA A 577 36.85 2.21 -3.18
CA ALA A 577 37.27 2.24 -1.78
C ALA A 577 36.36 3.13 -0.91
N ALA A 578 36.20 2.75 0.35
CA ALA A 578 35.55 3.59 1.36
C ALA A 578 36.29 4.94 1.49
N GLY A 579 35.53 6.02 1.71
CA GLY A 579 36.03 7.40 1.80
C GLY A 579 36.10 8.15 0.48
N THR A 580 35.99 7.47 -0.67
CA THR A 580 35.97 8.12 -1.98
C THR A 580 34.72 8.98 -2.16
N GLN A 581 34.87 10.09 -2.91
CA GLN A 581 33.82 11.09 -3.11
C GLN A 581 33.49 11.19 -4.59
N HIS A 582 32.23 11.16 -4.92
CA HIS A 582 31.72 11.17 -6.28
C HIS A 582 30.62 12.22 -6.41
N HIS A 583 30.64 12.94 -7.54
CA HIS A 583 29.66 13.98 -7.82
C HIS A 583 29.24 13.92 -9.29
N TRP A 584 27.97 13.97 -9.55
CA TRP A 584 27.46 13.92 -10.91
C TRP A 584 26.11 14.63 -11.06
N ASN A 585 25.74 14.86 -12.31
CA ASN A 585 24.46 15.40 -12.71
C ASN A 585 23.89 14.61 -13.88
N GLY A 586 22.61 14.79 -14.10
CA GLY A 586 21.91 14.13 -15.20
C GLY A 586 20.46 14.61 -15.33
N VAL A 587 19.73 13.90 -16.16
CA VAL A 587 18.35 14.21 -16.50
C VAL A 587 17.50 12.94 -16.36
N TYR A 588 16.32 13.07 -15.79
CA TYR A 588 15.22 12.11 -15.91
C TYR A 588 14.18 12.66 -16.87
N ILE A 589 13.66 11.80 -17.74
CA ILE A 589 12.53 12.09 -18.60
C ILE A 589 11.49 11.02 -18.35
N SER A 590 10.26 11.41 -18.07
CA SER A 590 9.14 10.50 -17.82
C SER A 590 7.96 10.84 -18.71
N TYR A 591 7.32 9.81 -19.25
CA TYR A 591 6.09 9.94 -20.02
C TYR A 591 5.14 8.82 -19.63
N ASN A 592 3.88 9.18 -19.33
CA ASN A 592 2.80 8.24 -19.11
C ASN A 592 1.73 8.45 -20.18
N SER A 593 1.36 7.39 -20.88
CA SER A 593 0.31 7.43 -21.89
C SER A 593 -1.10 7.54 -21.27
N ARG A 594 -2.08 7.91 -22.09
CA ARG A 594 -3.48 7.99 -21.66
C ARG A 594 -4.02 6.61 -21.22
N PRO A 595 -4.63 6.49 -20.03
CA PRO A 595 -5.10 5.20 -19.49
C PRO A 595 -6.31 4.62 -20.24
N LYS A 596 -7.05 5.44 -20.98
CA LYS A 596 -8.20 5.00 -21.80
C LYS A 596 -7.79 4.11 -22.98
N SER A 597 -6.56 4.19 -23.48
CA SER A 597 -6.12 3.45 -24.65
C SER A 597 -6.05 1.94 -24.38
N LEU A 598 -6.39 1.11 -25.37
CA LEU A 598 -6.16 -0.33 -25.29
C LEU A 598 -4.68 -0.66 -25.16
N PHE A 599 -3.82 0.06 -25.90
CA PHE A 599 -2.37 0.03 -25.73
C PHE A 599 -1.95 1.20 -24.83
N THR A 600 -1.31 0.87 -23.73
CA THR A 600 -0.73 1.84 -22.78
C THR A 600 0.77 1.65 -22.69
N TYR A 601 1.50 2.74 -22.46
CA TYR A 601 2.93 2.70 -22.23
C TYR A 601 3.36 3.81 -21.27
N ASN A 602 4.27 3.45 -20.38
CA ASN A 602 4.95 4.37 -19.48
C ASN A 602 6.44 4.22 -19.72
N MET A 603 7.14 5.32 -19.81
CA MET A 603 8.57 5.32 -20.05
C MET A 603 9.28 6.26 -19.10
N THR A 604 10.37 5.81 -18.50
CA THR A 604 11.29 6.65 -17.74
C THR A 604 12.72 6.42 -18.23
N THR A 605 13.44 7.50 -18.42
CA THR A 605 14.83 7.44 -18.88
C THR A 605 15.70 8.28 -17.95
N ARG A 606 16.80 7.70 -17.44
CA ARG A 606 17.87 8.41 -16.74
C ARG A 606 19.08 8.50 -17.64
N LEU A 607 19.55 9.70 -17.88
CA LEU A 607 20.77 9.99 -18.65
C LEU A 607 21.69 10.88 -17.81
N GLY A 608 22.94 10.53 -17.67
CA GLY A 608 23.87 11.39 -16.95
C GLY A 608 25.12 10.68 -16.49
N ARG A 609 25.96 11.45 -15.80
CA ARG A 609 27.18 10.93 -15.23
C ARG A 609 26.90 9.98 -14.08
N TYR A 610 27.92 9.20 -13.71
CA TYR A 610 27.88 8.19 -12.68
C TYR A 610 29.25 8.09 -11.96
N PHE A 611 29.46 7.10 -11.11
CA PHE A 611 30.70 6.91 -10.36
C PHE A 611 31.95 7.01 -11.21
N SER A 612 33.05 7.46 -10.63
CA SER A 612 34.38 7.58 -11.27
C SER A 612 34.39 8.39 -12.60
N GLY A 613 33.44 9.30 -12.77
CA GLY A 613 33.32 10.10 -13.98
C GLY A 613 32.70 9.38 -15.19
N GLY A 614 32.23 8.14 -14.98
CA GLY A 614 31.51 7.37 -16.00
C GLY A 614 30.14 7.92 -16.36
N TYR A 615 29.43 7.20 -17.20
CA TYR A 615 28.05 7.51 -17.64
C TYR A 615 27.11 6.37 -17.30
N ARG A 616 25.88 6.72 -16.95
CA ARG A 616 24.79 5.77 -16.80
C ARG A 616 23.62 6.17 -17.66
N THR A 617 23.19 5.23 -18.49
CA THR A 617 21.93 5.27 -19.23
C THR A 617 21.02 4.19 -18.66
N ASN A 618 19.85 4.59 -18.18
CA ASN A 618 18.81 3.64 -17.78
C ASN A 618 17.52 3.99 -18.52
N ILE A 619 16.91 3.00 -19.14
CA ILE A 619 15.62 3.11 -19.85
C ILE A 619 14.68 2.07 -19.26
N ASN A 620 13.61 2.53 -18.65
CA ASN A 620 12.53 1.67 -18.18
C ASN A 620 11.29 1.91 -19.03
N ALA A 621 10.66 0.85 -19.51
CA ALA A 621 9.42 0.89 -20.24
C ALA A 621 8.44 -0.13 -19.68
N GLU A 622 7.21 0.30 -19.43
CA GLU A 622 6.08 -0.57 -19.15
C GLU A 622 5.10 -0.46 -20.31
N LEU A 623 4.79 -1.57 -20.93
CA LEU A 623 3.86 -1.71 -22.04
C LEU A 623 2.67 -2.53 -21.59
N GLY A 624 1.46 -2.09 -21.90
CA GLY A 624 0.23 -2.80 -21.59
C GLY A 624 -0.66 -2.90 -22.82
N TYR A 625 -1.30 -4.03 -23.02
CA TYR A 625 -2.34 -4.21 -24.02
C TYR A 625 -3.53 -4.96 -23.44
N ARG A 626 -4.75 -4.46 -23.69
CA ARG A 626 -5.99 -5.01 -23.12
C ARG A 626 -6.93 -5.52 -24.19
N PHE A 627 -7.32 -6.78 -24.06
CA PHE A 627 -8.47 -7.37 -24.73
C PHE A 627 -9.65 -7.36 -23.74
N GLN A 628 -10.26 -6.20 -23.60
CA GLN A 628 -11.26 -5.93 -22.56
C GLN A 628 -12.46 -6.89 -22.61
N PRO A 629 -12.93 -7.36 -21.45
CA PRO A 629 -12.36 -7.27 -20.10
C PRO A 629 -11.59 -8.52 -19.70
N TYR A 630 -11.24 -9.40 -20.64
CA TYR A 630 -10.83 -10.78 -20.36
C TYR A 630 -9.33 -11.00 -20.28
N VAL A 631 -8.53 -10.26 -21.07
CA VAL A 631 -7.08 -10.48 -21.11
C VAL A 631 -6.35 -9.15 -20.99
N SER A 632 -5.39 -9.09 -20.07
CA SER A 632 -4.41 -8.03 -19.96
C SER A 632 -3.01 -8.59 -20.15
N LEU A 633 -2.26 -7.99 -21.07
CA LEU A 633 -0.87 -8.32 -21.34
C LEU A 633 0.00 -7.17 -20.89
N GLY A 634 0.99 -7.44 -20.05
CA GLY A 634 1.99 -6.48 -19.59
C GLY A 634 3.39 -6.89 -20.02
N ALA A 635 4.23 -5.93 -20.37
CA ALA A 635 5.67 -6.15 -20.54
C ALA A 635 6.42 -5.03 -19.83
N ARG A 636 7.45 -5.39 -19.07
CA ARG A 636 8.39 -4.48 -18.41
C ARG A 636 9.78 -4.72 -18.94
N LEU A 637 10.39 -3.66 -19.38
CA LEU A 637 11.73 -3.67 -19.93
C LEU A 637 12.56 -2.65 -19.16
N SER A 638 13.67 -3.06 -18.58
CA SER A 638 14.65 -2.16 -18.00
C SER A 638 16.01 -2.44 -18.61
N TYR A 639 16.54 -1.49 -19.33
CA TYR A 639 17.89 -1.51 -19.86
C TYR A 639 18.79 -0.61 -19.03
N ASN A 640 19.91 -1.13 -18.57
CA ASN A 640 20.95 -0.39 -17.86
C ASN A 640 22.25 -0.52 -18.63
N ASN A 641 22.86 0.61 -18.94
CA ASN A 641 24.21 0.70 -19.49
C ASN A 641 25.05 1.59 -18.58
N LEU A 642 26.12 1.04 -18.08
CA LEU A 642 27.12 1.67 -17.22
C LEU A 642 28.44 1.74 -17.99
N ASP A 643 28.80 2.91 -18.47
CA ASP A 643 30.07 3.15 -19.15
C ASP A 643 31.04 3.80 -18.16
N LEU A 644 31.90 2.98 -17.56
CA LEU A 644 32.82 3.33 -16.48
C LEU A 644 34.27 3.19 -16.96
N PRO A 645 35.23 3.96 -16.38
CA PRO A 645 36.64 3.75 -16.62
C PRO A 645 37.12 2.38 -16.14
N GLU A 646 38.36 2.01 -16.47
CA GLU A 646 38.98 0.83 -15.86
C GLU A 646 38.89 0.86 -14.35
N PRO A 647 38.67 -0.29 -13.67
CA PRO A 647 38.63 -1.67 -14.18
C PRO A 647 37.22 -2.18 -14.58
N TRP A 648 36.17 -1.36 -14.47
CA TRP A 648 34.79 -1.82 -14.67
C TRP A 648 34.41 -1.93 -16.16
N TYR A 649 34.92 -1.04 -17.02
CA TYR A 649 34.55 -0.92 -18.42
C TYR A 649 33.04 -0.77 -18.64
N THR A 650 32.59 -0.89 -19.84
CA THR A 650 31.14 -0.88 -20.15
C THR A 650 30.49 -2.17 -19.64
N THR A 651 29.43 -2.00 -18.85
CA THR A 651 28.59 -3.08 -18.33
C THR A 651 27.15 -2.75 -18.65
N ASP A 652 26.50 -3.62 -19.39
CA ASP A 652 25.09 -3.46 -19.70
C ASP A 652 24.32 -4.74 -19.34
N PHE A 653 23.06 -4.57 -18.95
CA PHE A 653 22.16 -5.67 -18.64
C PHE A 653 20.69 -5.27 -18.78
N TRP A 654 19.92 -6.27 -19.09
CA TRP A 654 18.46 -6.20 -19.18
C TRP A 654 17.79 -6.82 -17.98
N LEU A 655 16.65 -6.23 -17.61
CA LEU A 655 15.63 -6.85 -16.80
C LEU A 655 14.35 -6.88 -17.62
N VAL A 656 13.84 -8.08 -17.89
CA VAL A 656 12.64 -8.29 -18.72
C VAL A 656 11.60 -8.99 -17.86
N GLY A 657 10.41 -8.45 -17.80
CA GLY A 657 9.26 -9.08 -17.15
C GLY A 657 8.05 -9.07 -18.08
N THR A 658 7.34 -10.17 -18.19
CA THR A 658 6.03 -10.18 -18.85
C THR A 658 4.98 -10.71 -17.88
N GLU A 659 3.81 -10.11 -17.94
CA GLU A 659 2.68 -10.46 -17.10
C GLU A 659 1.46 -10.70 -18.00
N THR A 660 0.81 -11.83 -17.82
CA THR A 660 -0.40 -12.19 -18.54
C THR A 660 -1.50 -12.46 -17.52
N ASP A 661 -2.54 -11.65 -17.55
CA ASP A 661 -3.74 -11.83 -16.72
C ASP A 661 -4.91 -12.24 -17.62
N ILE A 662 -5.49 -13.40 -17.34
CA ILE A 662 -6.67 -13.89 -18.01
C ILE A 662 -7.79 -14.04 -16.98
N THR A 663 -8.88 -13.32 -17.18
CA THR A 663 -10.09 -13.42 -16.36
C THR A 663 -11.19 -14.10 -17.17
N PHE A 664 -11.31 -15.40 -17.04
CA PHE A 664 -12.35 -16.17 -17.74
C PHE A 664 -13.76 -15.77 -17.29
N THR A 665 -13.88 -15.55 -15.98
CA THR A 665 -15.10 -15.05 -15.31
C THR A 665 -14.69 -14.26 -14.09
N ASN A 666 -15.66 -13.66 -13.38
CA ASN A 666 -15.41 -13.02 -12.05
C ASN A 666 -15.03 -14.03 -10.94
N LYS A 667 -14.88 -15.34 -11.26
CA LYS A 667 -14.53 -16.41 -10.33
C LYS A 667 -13.34 -17.25 -10.76
N LEU A 668 -12.90 -17.15 -12.01
CA LEU A 668 -11.82 -17.98 -12.55
C LEU A 668 -10.77 -17.09 -13.21
N PHE A 669 -9.57 -17.10 -12.68
CA PHE A 669 -8.46 -16.23 -13.06
C PHE A 669 -7.20 -17.04 -13.32
N TRP A 670 -6.42 -16.62 -14.29
CA TRP A 670 -5.10 -17.17 -14.56
C TRP A 670 -4.11 -16.03 -14.73
N ASN A 671 -3.14 -15.93 -13.82
CA ASN A 671 -2.04 -14.96 -13.88
C ASN A 671 -0.73 -15.71 -14.13
N THR A 672 0.10 -15.18 -15.01
CA THR A 672 1.45 -15.68 -15.23
C THR A 672 2.42 -14.53 -15.29
N LEU A 673 3.43 -14.57 -14.44
CA LEU A 673 4.55 -13.66 -14.38
C LEU A 673 5.81 -14.42 -14.84
N PHE A 674 6.46 -13.89 -15.86
CA PHE A 674 7.76 -14.34 -16.34
C PHE A 674 8.77 -13.22 -16.08
N GLN A 675 9.98 -13.55 -15.60
CA GLN A 675 11.02 -12.58 -15.30
C GLN A 675 12.40 -13.13 -15.70
N TYR A 676 13.20 -12.27 -16.32
CA TYR A 676 14.60 -12.53 -16.60
C TYR A 676 15.44 -11.34 -16.14
N ASN A 677 16.42 -11.60 -15.30
CA ASN A 677 17.36 -10.63 -14.77
C ASN A 677 18.78 -11.00 -15.21
N GLU A 678 19.30 -10.26 -16.18
CA GLU A 678 20.64 -10.51 -16.73
C GLU A 678 21.75 -10.11 -15.75
N GLN A 679 21.53 -9.12 -14.86
CA GLN A 679 22.48 -8.72 -13.83
C GLN A 679 22.85 -9.89 -12.90
N ASN A 680 21.82 -10.61 -12.43
CA ASN A 680 21.96 -11.75 -11.54
C ASN A 680 21.90 -13.09 -12.29
N LYS A 681 21.75 -13.09 -13.62
CA LYS A 681 21.58 -14.27 -14.47
C LYS A 681 20.49 -15.22 -13.97
N ASN A 682 19.39 -14.66 -13.54
CA ASN A 682 18.27 -15.37 -12.94
C ASN A 682 17.04 -15.32 -13.84
N PHE A 683 16.35 -16.46 -13.95
CA PHE A 683 15.12 -16.64 -14.69
C PHE A 683 14.03 -17.14 -13.77
N GLY A 684 12.85 -16.55 -13.82
CA GLY A 684 11.73 -16.94 -12.97
C GLY A 684 10.40 -17.00 -13.71
N ILE A 685 9.60 -18.01 -13.39
CA ILE A 685 8.19 -18.12 -13.81
C ILE A 685 7.35 -18.34 -12.55
N ASN A 686 6.28 -17.56 -12.41
CA ASN A 686 5.21 -17.82 -11.47
C ASN A 686 3.89 -17.86 -12.25
N SER A 687 3.19 -18.98 -12.24
CA SER A 687 1.91 -19.14 -12.93
C SER A 687 0.87 -19.65 -11.95
N ARG A 688 -0.21 -18.91 -11.77
CA ARG A 688 -1.25 -19.16 -10.78
C ARG A 688 -2.62 -19.18 -11.43
N LEU A 689 -3.29 -20.33 -11.35
CA LEU A 689 -4.70 -20.48 -11.63
C LEU A 689 -5.48 -20.43 -10.31
N GLN A 690 -6.47 -19.55 -10.21
CA GLN A 690 -7.35 -19.39 -9.05
C GLN A 690 -8.80 -19.59 -9.46
N TRP A 691 -9.47 -20.49 -8.78
CA TRP A 691 -10.90 -20.69 -8.91
C TRP A 691 -11.63 -20.42 -7.60
N ARG A 692 -12.37 -19.31 -7.56
CA ARG A 692 -13.23 -18.91 -6.43
C ARG A 692 -14.58 -19.64 -6.56
N TYR A 693 -14.64 -20.88 -6.12
CA TYR A 693 -15.82 -21.73 -6.25
C TYR A 693 -16.97 -21.33 -5.29
N ALA A 694 -16.66 -20.60 -4.18
CA ALA A 694 -17.62 -20.00 -3.26
C ALA A 694 -17.05 -18.65 -2.75
N PRO A 695 -17.86 -17.74 -2.18
CA PRO A 695 -17.38 -16.47 -1.68
C PRO A 695 -16.21 -16.65 -0.68
N ALA A 696 -15.07 -16.04 -0.98
CA ALA A 696 -13.81 -16.10 -0.23
C ALA A 696 -13.27 -17.55 0.00
N SER A 697 -13.66 -18.50 -0.86
CA SER A 697 -13.19 -19.89 -0.84
C SER A 697 -12.60 -20.23 -2.19
N ASP A 698 -11.33 -20.60 -2.20
CA ASP A 698 -10.54 -20.67 -3.41
C ASP A 698 -9.83 -22.02 -3.56
N LEU A 699 -9.70 -22.46 -4.81
CA LEU A 699 -8.75 -23.49 -5.25
C LEU A 699 -7.64 -22.80 -6.02
N PHE A 700 -6.40 -23.04 -5.61
CA PHE A 700 -5.21 -22.52 -6.29
C PHE A 700 -4.40 -23.67 -6.89
N LEU A 701 -3.95 -23.50 -8.12
CA LEU A 701 -2.88 -24.28 -8.72
C LEU A 701 -1.76 -23.30 -9.06
N VAL A 702 -0.60 -23.46 -8.40
CA VAL A 702 0.53 -22.54 -8.51
C VAL A 702 1.75 -23.31 -9.01
N PHE A 703 2.30 -22.89 -10.13
CA PHE A 703 3.58 -23.34 -10.65
C PHE A 703 4.62 -22.25 -10.45
N ASN A 704 5.72 -22.58 -9.77
CA ASN A 704 6.89 -21.73 -9.63
C ASN A 704 8.09 -22.41 -10.27
N ASN A 705 8.89 -21.64 -11.00
CA ASN A 705 10.22 -22.04 -11.43
C ASN A 705 11.17 -20.85 -11.18
N ASN A 706 12.32 -21.14 -10.60
CA ASN A 706 13.41 -20.18 -10.41
C ASN A 706 14.72 -20.86 -10.81
N GLU A 707 15.36 -20.36 -11.84
CA GLU A 707 16.56 -20.93 -12.43
C GLU A 707 17.71 -19.92 -12.37
N GLN A 708 18.80 -20.32 -11.76
CA GLN A 708 20.05 -19.60 -11.75
C GLN A 708 20.93 -20.10 -12.91
N LEU A 709 21.19 -19.23 -13.89
CA LEU A 709 21.83 -19.62 -15.16
C LEU A 709 23.35 -19.64 -15.13
N SER A 710 24.04 -18.99 -14.15
CA SER A 710 25.51 -18.97 -14.00
C SER A 710 25.89 -18.06 -12.82
N PRO A 711 27.02 -18.24 -12.09
CA PRO A 711 28.00 -19.34 -12.16
C PRO A 711 27.58 -20.59 -11.38
N LEU A 712 26.53 -20.52 -10.57
CA LEU A 712 25.93 -21.62 -9.82
C LEU A 712 24.67 -22.04 -10.59
N GLU A 713 24.83 -22.95 -11.55
CA GLU A 713 23.68 -23.50 -12.25
C GLU A 713 22.79 -24.27 -11.26
N GLY A 714 21.53 -23.85 -11.15
CA GLY A 714 20.59 -24.50 -10.27
C GLY A 714 19.15 -24.17 -10.67
N ASN A 715 18.27 -25.13 -10.52
CA ASN A 715 16.85 -25.00 -10.82
C ASN A 715 16.03 -25.39 -9.60
N LEU A 716 15.09 -24.53 -9.22
CA LEU A 716 14.08 -24.78 -8.21
C LEU A 716 12.71 -24.67 -8.86
N TRP A 717 11.99 -25.77 -8.97
CA TRP A 717 10.61 -25.73 -9.44
C TRP A 717 9.67 -26.40 -8.44
N SER A 718 8.45 -25.88 -8.37
CA SER A 718 7.38 -26.46 -7.55
C SER A 718 6.02 -26.32 -8.22
N LEU A 719 5.16 -27.29 -7.99
CA LEU A 719 3.74 -27.26 -8.35
C LEU A 719 2.94 -27.51 -7.08
N THR A 720 2.16 -26.50 -6.68
CA THR A 720 1.35 -26.52 -5.45
C THR A 720 -0.13 -26.47 -5.79
N LEU A 721 -0.88 -27.44 -5.26
CA LEU A 721 -2.34 -27.43 -5.25
C LEU A 721 -2.81 -27.09 -3.85
N LYS A 722 -3.54 -25.97 -3.68
CA LYS A 722 -4.07 -25.51 -2.40
C LYS A 722 -5.58 -25.33 -2.46
N PHE A 723 -6.27 -25.89 -1.50
CA PHE A 723 -7.71 -25.75 -1.31
C PHE A 723 -7.99 -25.03 0.00
N THR A 724 -8.81 -23.96 -0.05
CA THR A 724 -9.24 -23.19 1.10
C THR A 724 -10.76 -23.13 1.15
N TYR A 725 -11.35 -23.21 2.34
CA TYR A 725 -12.78 -23.04 2.51
C TYR A 725 -13.09 -22.07 3.65
N TRP A 726 -13.94 -21.09 3.39
CA TRP A 726 -14.32 -20.08 4.39
C TRP A 726 -15.69 -20.39 4.99
N PHE A 727 -15.69 -20.99 6.17
CA PHE A 727 -16.88 -21.11 7.01
C PHE A 727 -17.13 -19.77 7.72
N ASN A 728 -18.32 -19.24 7.60
CA ASN A 728 -18.71 -18.01 8.29
C ASN A 728 -20.13 -18.18 8.87
N ARG A 729 -20.31 -17.90 10.15
CA ARG A 729 -21.62 -17.98 10.83
C ARG A 729 -21.90 -16.73 11.66
#